data_2eda13874edebfdd8671ed7305296d8b
#
_entry.id   2eda13874edebfdd8671ed7305296d8b
#
_cell.length_a   1.000
_cell.length_b   1.000
_cell.length_c   1.000
_cell.angle_alpha   90.00
_cell.angle_beta   90.00
_cell.angle_gamma   90.00
#
_symmetry.space_group_name_H-M   'P 1'
#
loop_
_entity.id
_entity.type
_entity.pdbx_description
1 polymer ?
#
loop_
_entity_poly.entity_id
_entity_poly.type
_entity_poly.pdbx_seq_one_letter_code
_entity_poly.pdbx_strand_id
1 'polypeptide(L)'
;MIWGLFLNDLPNLRDIENGNFAESTVFYDAEGNEYFRYGENGKRIYISYDQISQSIIDALISAEDQGFFENPGIDFLGLARAGFYYITGKRSQVQGTSTLSQQLIKNTLLTNERSIKRKIQEAYLAYQLNQTYSKEKILEMYLNLIEFGHGANGVEQASLTFFGKSAKDVGPLGATILASLPKSPTAFSPYSKRERLMGKIEAYPSDTPTDRVLLNDLEIANTKYGTLYTEFKNYIQNLTFTQKGNNSVEVCGMKKEYVANSAYTPNSRGCKEVNYEDVLNLLGNITVKGQLAIDDHAPEEYTIEYSVGRKDYVATQMLRYKKITPDVFAKIIYDGLEFQFNIPENNLQYPYFIMYVQEQLEAKYGNDINIKKGLKVYTTLRPNLQKEAEKIIVQQVKDNKNQGATSASLVAMDNTTGEIIAMVGGPDYNDNKNNMTTALRQPGSSFKPLVYGLAISKHPIGPESPVADVKTKFGSYEPNNYDRSFRGIMTVGQALAYSRNIPAVKMYFLAGNEKEIIPFTKNIGITTLNADFGYGAPLALGSGEVKAIEMMQAYSVFANNGIKNEAHAIKRIEDSQGGVIEERVNKQGQEVFSPAASYIISKILSENNYRPESPTWRNNLTVSGKTAAAKTGTSNMENKKTGKILPRDTWTVGYSPNITTVVWAGNVDGSPLKGTCDGINCAAPAWKKFMTYALKDLPNTPFKEPAGLFKIKTAKLSGLLSDSGISNMTAVKLDEKDTGNKEVKLDGLCGGPVTANTPEDSIVIGYTPSSKPIVDRYDPEWLKGFFAAANISAMANIDGKTSTTPCDRPNSKGTVNISTKIVGAGQNILEVSWSGDRPIAKFRVSVDGKVLKETTYEDAARNGTDRISTTSLSASNAIVVDLIDAYGYRYSYSTNGSSEGTSEITPTLPSINEDNTNIEPSISITNPSRGSISIYAGDMFNLRFGINLGTTKRTINVTLDGKNIQSAASGDTFVIPILTADLTPGNHQVNVTVTDGNGKTASKSITLTILER
;
A
#
# COMPACT_ATOMS: atom_id res chain seq x y z
N MET A 1 13.97 -19.09 -54.67
CA MET A 1 13.68 -19.67 -53.32
C MET A 1 13.53 -18.61 -52.24
N ILE A 2 14.45 -17.66 -52.10
CA ILE A 2 14.35 -16.57 -51.07
C ILE A 2 13.10 -15.71 -51.29
N TRP A 3 12.77 -15.34 -52.53
CA TRP A 3 11.60 -14.53 -52.87
C TRP A 3 10.28 -15.21 -52.41
N GLY A 4 10.08 -16.48 -52.70
CA GLY A 4 8.86 -17.17 -52.32
C GLY A 4 8.69 -17.48 -50.84
N LEU A 5 9.78 -17.49 -50.04
CA LEU A 5 9.76 -17.81 -48.61
C LEU A 5 9.65 -16.56 -47.73
N PHE A 6 10.18 -15.44 -48.17
CA PHE A 6 10.36 -14.27 -47.28
C PHE A 6 9.74 -12.96 -47.80
N LEU A 7 9.47 -12.83 -49.10
CA LEU A 7 9.12 -11.57 -49.75
C LEU A 7 7.72 -11.56 -50.41
N ASN A 8 6.89 -12.59 -50.18
CA ASN A 8 5.55 -12.67 -50.79
C ASN A 8 4.52 -11.67 -50.27
N ASP A 9 4.69 -11.17 -49.06
CA ASP A 9 3.72 -10.33 -48.35
C ASP A 9 4.36 -8.98 -47.96
N LEU A 10 5.04 -8.34 -48.92
CA LEU A 10 5.68 -7.05 -48.64
C LEU A 10 4.65 -5.91 -48.73
N PRO A 11 4.63 -5.02 -47.71
CA PRO A 11 3.87 -3.78 -47.76
C PRO A 11 4.40 -2.85 -48.84
N ASN A 12 3.57 -1.95 -49.36
CA ASN A 12 3.93 -1.01 -50.38
C ASN A 12 4.70 0.18 -49.77
N LEU A 13 5.87 0.54 -50.29
CA LEU A 13 6.63 1.69 -49.83
C LEU A 13 5.86 3.01 -49.96
N ARG A 14 4.94 3.15 -50.90
CA ARG A 14 4.09 4.33 -51.03
C ARG A 14 3.15 4.55 -49.85
N ASP A 15 2.91 3.53 -49.05
CA ASP A 15 2.10 3.66 -47.84
C ASP A 15 2.79 4.57 -46.82
N ILE A 16 4.11 4.70 -46.89
CA ILE A 16 4.88 5.69 -46.09
C ILE A 16 4.57 7.14 -46.51
N GLU A 17 4.37 7.40 -47.81
CA GLU A 17 4.04 8.73 -48.31
C GLU A 17 2.56 9.09 -48.14
N ASN A 18 1.68 8.12 -48.33
CA ASN A 18 0.24 8.33 -48.30
C ASN A 18 -0.29 8.64 -46.89
N GLY A 19 0.58 8.61 -45.86
CA GLY A 19 0.22 9.04 -44.54
C GLY A 19 -0.92 8.25 -43.89
N ASN A 20 -1.18 7.02 -44.33
CA ASN A 20 -2.08 6.11 -43.66
C ASN A 20 -1.47 5.61 -42.36
N PHE A 21 -0.99 6.59 -41.55
CA PHE A 21 -0.44 6.33 -40.25
C PHE A 21 -1.57 6.35 -39.26
N ALA A 22 -1.45 5.40 -38.30
CA ALA A 22 -2.40 5.15 -37.28
C ALA A 22 -3.14 6.40 -36.82
N GLU A 23 -4.43 6.42 -37.00
CA GLU A 23 -5.31 7.37 -36.35
C GLU A 23 -5.10 7.29 -34.85
N SER A 24 -5.11 8.44 -34.18
CA SER A 24 -4.93 8.50 -32.72
C SER A 24 -5.99 7.65 -32.01
N THR A 25 -5.60 6.87 -31.03
CA THR A 25 -6.57 6.18 -30.17
C THR A 25 -7.36 7.20 -29.38
N VAL A 26 -8.67 7.12 -29.46
CA VAL A 26 -9.63 8.05 -28.84
C VAL A 26 -10.35 7.36 -27.70
N PHE A 27 -10.44 8.05 -26.58
CA PHE A 27 -11.13 7.56 -25.38
C PHE A 27 -12.44 8.32 -25.20
N TYR A 28 -13.51 7.57 -25.07
CA TYR A 28 -14.86 8.08 -24.84
C TYR A 28 -15.31 7.73 -23.43
N ASP A 29 -16.04 8.65 -22.80
CA ASP A 29 -16.65 8.43 -21.49
C ASP A 29 -17.88 7.50 -21.59
N ALA A 30 -18.57 7.27 -20.48
CA ALA A 30 -19.76 6.43 -20.43
C ALA A 30 -20.94 6.97 -21.24
N GLU A 31 -20.95 8.28 -21.53
CA GLU A 31 -21.98 9.00 -22.30
C GLU A 31 -21.64 9.07 -23.79
N GLY A 32 -20.41 8.61 -24.17
CA GLY A 32 -19.94 8.61 -25.56
C GLY A 32 -19.25 9.92 -25.97
N ASN A 33 -18.94 10.82 -25.04
CA ASN A 33 -18.20 12.04 -25.34
C ASN A 33 -16.69 11.73 -25.34
N GLU A 34 -15.97 12.25 -26.32
CA GLU A 34 -14.52 12.21 -26.34
C GLU A 34 -13.97 13.03 -25.18
N TYR A 35 -13.09 12.43 -24.35
CA TYR A 35 -12.43 13.15 -23.27
C TYR A 35 -10.91 13.06 -23.30
N PHE A 36 -10.36 12.14 -24.11
CA PHE A 36 -8.93 12.02 -24.28
C PHE A 36 -8.62 11.41 -25.66
N ARG A 37 -7.58 11.93 -26.29
CA ARG A 37 -7.04 11.38 -27.53
C ARG A 37 -5.56 11.09 -27.30
N TYR A 38 -5.16 9.83 -27.44
CA TYR A 38 -3.76 9.46 -27.32
C TYR A 38 -2.99 10.10 -28.45
N GLY A 39 -2.05 10.98 -28.13
CA GLY A 39 -1.37 11.80 -29.10
C GLY A 39 -2.08 13.12 -29.45
N GLU A 40 -3.00 13.62 -28.57
CA GLU A 40 -3.70 14.90 -28.80
C GLU A 40 -2.83 16.14 -28.60
N ASN A 41 -1.69 16.03 -27.94
CA ASN A 41 -0.55 16.92 -28.22
C ASN A 41 0.15 16.52 -29.52
N GLY A 42 -0.34 15.51 -30.21
CA GLY A 42 0.15 14.86 -31.41
C GLY A 42 -0.74 15.04 -32.59
N LYS A 43 -1.19 16.24 -32.92
CA LYS A 43 -1.23 16.58 -34.33
C LYS A 43 0.21 16.43 -34.79
N ARG A 44 0.53 15.27 -35.43
CA ARG A 44 1.80 15.15 -36.11
C ARG A 44 1.97 16.36 -37.02
N ILE A 45 2.81 17.28 -36.64
CA ILE A 45 3.12 18.45 -37.46
C ILE A 45 4.21 18.00 -38.39
N TYR A 46 3.83 17.65 -39.62
CA TYR A 46 4.79 17.29 -40.65
C TYR A 46 5.53 18.54 -41.10
N ILE A 47 6.86 18.55 -41.01
CA ILE A 47 7.73 19.63 -41.46
C ILE A 47 8.70 19.11 -42.52
N SER A 48 9.01 19.95 -43.50
CA SER A 48 9.99 19.65 -44.53
C SER A 48 11.42 19.59 -43.98
N TYR A 49 12.33 18.93 -44.65
CA TYR A 49 13.71 18.73 -44.25
C TYR A 49 14.40 20.05 -43.89
N ASP A 50 14.21 21.13 -44.68
CA ASP A 50 14.77 22.47 -44.44
C ASP A 50 14.22 23.18 -43.17
N GLN A 51 13.12 22.66 -42.59
CA GLN A 51 12.57 23.15 -41.33
C GLN A 51 13.10 22.34 -40.12
N ILE A 52 14.00 21.38 -40.32
CA ILE A 52 14.63 20.62 -39.26
C ILE A 52 16.04 21.18 -39.01
N SER A 53 16.36 21.49 -37.75
CA SER A 53 17.68 21.98 -37.37
C SER A 53 18.76 21.00 -37.79
N GLN A 54 19.84 21.53 -38.39
CA GLN A 54 21.03 20.72 -38.72
C GLN A 54 21.60 20.01 -37.48
N SER A 55 21.52 20.63 -36.30
CA SER A 55 21.95 19.98 -35.04
C SER A 55 21.20 18.69 -34.74
N ILE A 56 19.88 18.63 -35.04
CA ILE A 56 19.07 17.41 -34.85
C ILE A 56 19.52 16.31 -35.82
N ILE A 57 19.75 16.68 -37.07
CA ILE A 57 20.21 15.74 -38.11
C ILE A 57 21.57 15.17 -37.72
N ASP A 58 22.51 16.07 -37.36
CA ASP A 58 23.88 15.69 -36.95
C ASP A 58 23.89 14.82 -35.70
N ALA A 59 23.04 15.11 -34.69
CA ALA A 59 22.90 14.31 -33.49
C ALA A 59 22.34 12.91 -33.77
N LEU A 60 21.28 12.82 -34.59
CA LEU A 60 20.65 11.56 -34.95
C LEU A 60 21.63 10.65 -35.72
N ILE A 61 22.26 11.19 -36.75
CA ILE A 61 23.20 10.43 -37.60
C ILE A 61 24.40 9.98 -36.76
N SER A 62 24.97 10.86 -35.94
CA SER A 62 26.11 10.52 -35.09
C SER A 62 25.77 9.40 -34.09
N ALA A 63 24.53 9.37 -33.59
CA ALA A 63 24.12 8.41 -32.57
C ALA A 63 23.67 7.06 -33.13
N GLU A 64 22.99 7.04 -34.27
CA GLU A 64 22.27 5.88 -34.77
C GLU A 64 22.80 5.30 -36.09
N ASP A 65 23.32 6.15 -37.02
CA ASP A 65 23.74 5.70 -38.36
C ASP A 65 24.77 6.67 -38.99
N GLN A 66 26.02 6.61 -38.55
CA GLN A 66 27.10 7.50 -39.02
C GLN A 66 27.34 7.43 -40.52
N GLY A 67 27.12 6.30 -41.15
CA GLY A 67 27.27 6.06 -42.60
C GLY A 67 26.00 6.30 -43.39
N PHE A 68 25.00 6.97 -42.83
CA PHE A 68 23.66 7.12 -43.42
C PHE A 68 23.69 7.65 -44.83
N PHE A 69 24.46 8.70 -45.11
CA PHE A 69 24.56 9.30 -46.45
C PHE A 69 25.31 8.44 -47.46
N GLU A 70 26.10 7.46 -46.98
CA GLU A 70 26.98 6.62 -47.83
C GLU A 70 26.38 5.21 -48.04
N ASN A 71 25.64 4.68 -47.06
CA ASN A 71 25.13 3.33 -47.10
C ASN A 71 23.89 3.22 -48.02
N PRO A 72 23.67 2.09 -48.72
CA PRO A 72 22.51 1.89 -49.58
C PRO A 72 21.24 1.50 -48.81
N GLY A 73 21.08 1.90 -47.55
CA GLY A 73 19.98 1.53 -46.65
C GLY A 73 20.30 0.34 -45.73
N ILE A 74 21.42 -0.32 -45.94
CA ILE A 74 21.92 -1.44 -45.14
C ILE A 74 23.40 -1.20 -44.86
N ASP A 75 23.84 -1.38 -43.63
CA ASP A 75 25.26 -1.37 -43.26
C ASP A 75 25.83 -2.81 -43.40
N PHE A 76 26.31 -3.11 -44.60
CA PHE A 76 26.93 -4.41 -44.91
C PHE A 76 28.22 -4.64 -44.10
N LEU A 77 29.01 -3.61 -43.84
CA LEU A 77 30.26 -3.71 -43.06
C LEU A 77 29.94 -3.96 -41.58
N GLY A 78 28.96 -3.28 -41.04
CA GLY A 78 28.48 -3.50 -39.69
C GLY A 78 27.92 -4.91 -39.51
N LEU A 79 27.12 -5.41 -40.47
CA LEU A 79 26.64 -6.79 -40.49
C LEU A 79 27.79 -7.83 -40.52
N ALA A 80 28.78 -7.63 -41.35
CA ALA A 80 29.97 -8.49 -41.44
C ALA A 80 30.74 -8.49 -40.12
N ARG A 81 30.92 -7.30 -39.51
CA ARG A 81 31.57 -7.14 -38.20
C ARG A 81 30.79 -7.82 -37.10
N ALA A 82 29.47 -7.64 -37.06
CA ALA A 82 28.57 -8.31 -36.08
C ALA A 82 28.65 -9.83 -36.23
N GLY A 83 28.62 -10.35 -37.45
CA GLY A 83 28.80 -11.78 -37.73
C GLY A 83 30.16 -12.31 -37.21
N PHE A 84 31.23 -11.55 -37.43
CA PHE A 84 32.58 -11.89 -36.94
C PHE A 84 32.62 -11.94 -35.40
N TYR A 85 32.06 -10.94 -34.72
CA TYR A 85 32.00 -10.94 -33.25
C TYR A 85 31.11 -12.04 -32.70
N TYR A 86 30.02 -12.38 -33.39
CA TYR A 86 29.18 -13.51 -33.02
C TYR A 86 29.92 -14.84 -33.09
N ILE A 87 30.68 -15.07 -34.18
CA ILE A 87 31.47 -16.28 -34.38
C ILE A 87 32.66 -16.38 -33.41
N THR A 88 33.29 -15.24 -33.11
CA THR A 88 34.47 -15.15 -32.21
C THR A 88 34.08 -15.13 -30.71
N GLY A 89 32.80 -15.25 -30.36
CA GLY A 89 32.33 -15.27 -28.97
C GLY A 89 32.30 -13.91 -28.29
N LYS A 90 32.69 -12.81 -28.97
CA LYS A 90 32.71 -11.44 -28.45
C LYS A 90 31.33 -10.78 -28.57
N ARG A 91 30.25 -11.46 -28.16
CA ARG A 91 28.84 -11.00 -28.31
C ARG A 91 28.53 -9.67 -27.65
N SER A 92 29.23 -9.33 -26.57
CA SER A 92 29.10 -8.04 -25.87
C SER A 92 29.55 -6.83 -26.68
N GLN A 93 30.32 -7.03 -27.75
CA GLN A 93 30.84 -5.99 -28.62
C GLN A 93 30.00 -5.73 -29.88
N VAL A 94 28.92 -6.50 -30.07
CA VAL A 94 27.99 -6.28 -31.20
C VAL A 94 27.18 -5.03 -30.95
N GLN A 95 27.58 -3.92 -31.58
CA GLN A 95 26.82 -2.67 -31.63
C GLN A 95 25.66 -2.80 -32.64
N GLY A 96 24.58 -2.01 -32.47
CA GLY A 96 23.42 -2.01 -33.34
C GLY A 96 23.81 -1.79 -34.81
N THR A 97 23.46 -2.73 -35.69
CA THR A 97 23.78 -2.71 -37.13
C THR A 97 22.61 -2.27 -37.98
N SER A 98 21.51 -1.81 -37.38
CA SER A 98 20.32 -1.36 -38.10
C SER A 98 20.44 0.10 -38.46
N THR A 99 20.34 0.41 -39.77
CA THR A 99 20.36 1.77 -40.29
C THR A 99 19.07 2.54 -39.98
N LEU A 100 19.06 3.87 -40.14
CA LEU A 100 17.87 4.71 -40.02
C LEU A 100 16.79 4.29 -41.03
N SER A 101 17.17 3.89 -42.23
CA SER A 101 16.25 3.37 -43.22
C SER A 101 15.57 2.08 -42.75
N GLN A 102 16.31 1.16 -42.13
CA GLN A 102 15.75 -0.06 -41.55
C GLN A 102 14.84 0.23 -40.37
N GLN A 103 15.22 1.20 -39.54
CA GLN A 103 14.38 1.65 -38.41
C GLN A 103 13.08 2.29 -38.90
N LEU A 104 13.12 3.09 -39.97
CA LEU A 104 11.92 3.69 -40.57
C LEU A 104 10.97 2.59 -41.07
N ILE A 105 11.46 1.66 -41.86
CA ILE A 105 10.66 0.52 -42.37
C ILE A 105 10.05 -0.30 -41.23
N LYS A 106 10.86 -0.63 -40.23
CA LYS A 106 10.40 -1.37 -39.05
C LYS A 106 9.25 -0.65 -38.33
N ASN A 107 9.39 0.65 -38.13
CA ASN A 107 8.47 1.43 -37.31
C ASN A 107 7.18 1.83 -38.06
N THR A 108 7.20 1.81 -39.40
CA THR A 108 6.07 2.27 -40.23
C THR A 108 5.34 1.14 -40.95
N LEU A 109 6.03 0.18 -41.50
CA LEU A 109 5.46 -0.83 -42.40
C LEU A 109 5.43 -2.26 -41.84
N LEU A 110 6.25 -2.59 -40.86
CA LEU A 110 6.38 -3.96 -40.35
C LEU A 110 5.83 -4.12 -38.95
N THR A 111 5.50 -5.36 -38.57
CA THR A 111 5.08 -5.71 -37.20
C THR A 111 6.26 -5.83 -36.26
N ASN A 112 6.04 -5.72 -34.94
CA ASN A 112 7.09 -5.86 -33.92
C ASN A 112 7.53 -7.30 -33.64
N GLU A 113 7.04 -8.27 -34.41
CA GLU A 113 7.43 -9.68 -34.26
C GLU A 113 8.93 -9.85 -34.50
N ARG A 114 9.63 -10.49 -33.58
CA ARG A 114 11.07 -10.78 -33.70
C ARG A 114 11.26 -12.07 -34.49
N SER A 115 11.25 -11.98 -35.80
CA SER A 115 11.47 -13.11 -36.69
C SER A 115 12.58 -12.82 -37.71
N ILE A 116 13.25 -13.87 -38.20
CA ILE A 116 14.26 -13.76 -39.28
C ILE A 116 13.58 -13.26 -40.57
N LYS A 117 12.36 -13.74 -40.85
CA LYS A 117 11.55 -13.29 -42.01
C LYS A 117 11.42 -11.77 -41.97
N ARG A 118 10.96 -11.21 -40.85
CA ARG A 118 10.81 -9.76 -40.70
C ARG A 118 12.14 -9.00 -40.90
N LYS A 119 13.28 -9.52 -40.39
CA LYS A 119 14.57 -8.84 -40.56
C LYS A 119 15.05 -8.85 -42.00
N ILE A 120 14.74 -9.88 -42.78
CA ILE A 120 15.01 -9.93 -44.24
C ILE A 120 14.12 -8.95 -44.99
N GLN A 121 12.82 -8.89 -44.64
CA GLN A 121 11.89 -7.93 -45.23
C GLN A 121 12.29 -6.49 -44.95
N GLU A 122 12.69 -6.21 -43.71
CA GLU A 122 13.21 -4.90 -43.27
C GLU A 122 14.42 -4.45 -44.10
N ALA A 123 15.41 -5.34 -44.27
CA ALA A 123 16.60 -5.04 -45.05
C ALA A 123 16.27 -4.80 -46.53
N TYR A 124 15.44 -5.65 -47.11
CA TYR A 124 15.04 -5.51 -48.51
C TYR A 124 14.28 -4.20 -48.77
N LEU A 125 13.28 -3.91 -47.93
CA LEU A 125 12.49 -2.67 -48.07
C LEU A 125 13.34 -1.43 -47.82
N ALA A 126 14.29 -1.46 -46.85
CA ALA A 126 15.20 -0.37 -46.61
C ALA A 126 16.15 -0.10 -47.80
N TYR A 127 16.60 -1.16 -48.44
CA TYR A 127 17.35 -1.02 -49.72
C TYR A 127 16.48 -0.40 -50.82
N GLN A 128 15.27 -0.88 -51.05
CA GLN A 128 14.34 -0.30 -52.02
C GLN A 128 14.00 1.17 -51.69
N LEU A 129 13.80 1.50 -50.42
CA LEU A 129 13.54 2.86 -49.95
C LEU A 129 14.66 3.81 -50.39
N ASN A 130 15.94 3.41 -50.27
CA ASN A 130 17.08 4.18 -50.66
C ASN A 130 17.32 4.24 -52.19
N GLN A 131 16.68 3.35 -52.96
CA GLN A 131 16.66 3.45 -54.42
C GLN A 131 15.55 4.40 -54.94
N THR A 132 14.51 4.60 -54.10
CA THR A 132 13.31 5.36 -54.48
C THR A 132 13.37 6.82 -54.05
N TYR A 133 13.94 7.07 -52.86
CA TYR A 133 13.97 8.42 -52.23
C TYR A 133 15.39 8.91 -51.94
N SER A 134 15.57 10.25 -51.98
CA SER A 134 16.83 10.86 -51.53
C SER A 134 17.06 10.66 -50.02
N LYS A 135 18.29 10.79 -49.58
CA LYS A 135 18.67 10.67 -48.18
C LYS A 135 17.97 11.72 -47.31
N GLU A 136 17.85 12.93 -47.82
CA GLU A 136 17.14 14.02 -47.16
C GLU A 136 15.65 13.65 -46.96
N LYS A 137 15.02 13.09 -47.99
CA LYS A 137 13.61 12.66 -47.91
C LYS A 137 13.40 11.51 -46.93
N ILE A 138 14.36 10.59 -46.86
CA ILE A 138 14.31 9.48 -45.88
C ILE A 138 14.45 10.03 -44.46
N LEU A 139 15.34 11.00 -44.22
CA LEU A 139 15.47 11.65 -42.91
C LEU A 139 14.25 12.46 -42.55
N GLU A 140 13.68 13.19 -43.51
CA GLU A 140 12.40 13.89 -43.32
C GLU A 140 11.31 12.94 -42.88
N MET A 141 11.10 11.85 -43.61
CA MET A 141 10.12 10.81 -43.26
C MET A 141 10.43 10.22 -41.89
N TYR A 142 11.67 9.85 -41.61
CA TYR A 142 12.08 9.27 -40.33
C TYR A 142 11.71 10.22 -39.17
N LEU A 143 12.20 11.46 -39.21
CA LEU A 143 12.02 12.42 -38.14
C LEU A 143 10.57 12.88 -37.95
N ASN A 144 9.74 12.83 -38.99
CA ASN A 144 8.32 13.12 -38.89
C ASN A 144 7.48 11.94 -38.43
N LEU A 145 7.97 10.69 -38.58
CA LEU A 145 7.15 9.49 -38.40
C LEU A 145 7.43 8.73 -37.13
N ILE A 146 8.61 8.87 -36.54
CA ILE A 146 8.97 8.18 -35.32
C ILE A 146 8.36 8.83 -34.08
N GLU A 147 8.23 8.02 -33.04
CA GLU A 147 7.79 8.45 -31.71
C GLU A 147 9.00 8.87 -30.87
N PHE A 148 8.86 10.01 -30.19
CA PHE A 148 9.84 10.55 -29.23
C PHE A 148 9.42 10.34 -27.78
N GLY A 149 8.31 9.67 -27.53
CA GLY A 149 7.73 9.47 -26.20
C GLY A 149 6.79 10.59 -25.79
N HIS A 150 6.01 10.32 -24.73
CA HIS A 150 5.00 11.25 -24.21
C HIS A 150 3.96 11.69 -25.25
N GLY A 151 3.61 10.82 -26.18
CA GLY A 151 2.68 11.12 -27.26
C GLY A 151 3.24 12.05 -28.34
N ALA A 152 4.50 12.44 -28.24
CA ALA A 152 5.13 13.29 -29.25
C ALA A 152 5.54 12.48 -30.50
N ASN A 153 4.69 12.50 -31.51
CA ASN A 153 4.90 11.86 -32.80
C ASN A 153 5.50 12.88 -33.79
N GLY A 154 6.72 12.61 -34.26
CA GLY A 154 7.49 13.50 -35.10
C GLY A 154 8.28 14.55 -34.33
N VAL A 155 9.33 15.03 -34.99
CA VAL A 155 10.36 15.88 -34.38
C VAL A 155 9.84 17.28 -34.01
N GLU A 156 8.94 17.86 -34.83
CA GLU A 156 8.34 19.16 -34.52
C GLU A 156 7.49 19.09 -33.25
N GLN A 157 6.61 18.08 -33.17
CA GLN A 157 5.80 17.88 -31.99
C GLN A 157 6.67 17.59 -30.74
N ALA A 158 7.73 16.79 -30.87
CA ALA A 158 8.65 16.53 -29.77
C ALA A 158 9.35 17.80 -29.30
N SER A 159 9.80 18.65 -30.23
CA SER A 159 10.44 19.93 -29.93
C SER A 159 9.49 20.87 -29.18
N LEU A 160 8.26 21.02 -29.66
CA LEU A 160 7.22 21.83 -29.02
C LEU A 160 6.90 21.28 -27.61
N THR A 161 6.73 19.97 -27.50
CA THR A 161 6.40 19.31 -26.23
C THR A 161 7.50 19.47 -25.18
N PHE A 162 8.75 19.16 -25.55
CA PHE A 162 9.83 19.12 -24.57
C PHE A 162 10.52 20.47 -24.34
N PHE A 163 10.50 21.36 -25.33
CA PHE A 163 11.25 22.62 -25.29
C PHE A 163 10.40 23.86 -25.51
N GLY A 164 9.13 23.74 -25.92
CA GLY A 164 8.24 24.88 -26.24
C GLY A 164 8.66 25.66 -27.48
N LYS A 165 9.45 25.09 -28.40
CA LYS A 165 9.96 25.75 -29.61
C LYS A 165 9.99 24.83 -30.81
N SER A 166 10.00 25.41 -32.03
CA SER A 166 10.08 24.63 -33.26
C SER A 166 11.38 23.81 -33.37
N ALA A 167 11.31 22.68 -34.08
CA ALA A 167 12.44 21.84 -34.37
C ALA A 167 13.55 22.59 -35.18
N LYS A 168 13.17 23.62 -35.92
CA LYS A 168 14.09 24.51 -36.62
C LYS A 168 15.03 25.24 -35.67
N ASP A 169 14.54 25.61 -34.49
CA ASP A 169 15.24 26.45 -33.51
C ASP A 169 15.97 25.64 -32.43
N VAL A 170 16.03 24.30 -32.57
CA VAL A 170 16.69 23.43 -31.62
C VAL A 170 18.21 23.49 -31.79
N GLY A 171 18.88 23.93 -30.74
CA GLY A 171 20.34 23.94 -30.68
C GLY A 171 20.95 22.58 -30.29
N PRO A 172 22.28 22.49 -30.19
CA PRO A 172 22.98 21.22 -29.98
C PRO A 172 22.55 20.42 -28.75
N LEU A 173 22.32 21.05 -27.59
CA LEU A 173 21.82 20.36 -26.39
C LEU A 173 20.45 19.74 -26.62
N GLY A 174 19.49 20.50 -27.12
CA GLY A 174 18.19 19.96 -27.45
C GLY A 174 18.22 18.83 -28.48
N ALA A 175 19.13 18.97 -29.46
CA ALA A 175 19.36 17.94 -30.48
C ALA A 175 19.89 16.63 -29.87
N THR A 176 20.84 16.67 -28.93
CA THR A 176 21.31 15.47 -28.24
C THR A 176 20.19 14.79 -27.42
N ILE A 177 19.31 15.58 -26.84
CA ILE A 177 18.12 15.08 -26.12
C ILE A 177 17.19 14.38 -27.10
N LEU A 178 16.76 15.05 -28.17
CA LEU A 178 15.84 14.46 -29.16
C LEU A 178 16.42 13.20 -29.81
N ALA A 179 17.68 13.20 -30.19
CA ALA A 179 18.33 12.02 -30.78
C ALA A 179 18.50 10.84 -29.81
N SER A 180 18.35 11.08 -28.49
CA SER A 180 18.39 10.03 -27.47
C SER A 180 17.10 9.24 -27.38
N LEU A 181 15.95 9.86 -27.65
CA LEU A 181 14.62 9.33 -27.37
C LEU A 181 14.21 8.16 -28.27
N PRO A 182 14.45 8.18 -29.60
CA PRO A 182 13.99 7.13 -30.51
C PRO A 182 14.53 5.74 -30.18
N LYS A 183 15.68 5.66 -29.52
CA LYS A 183 16.28 4.39 -29.08
C LYS A 183 15.38 3.61 -28.15
N SER A 184 14.76 4.29 -27.19
CA SER A 184 13.79 3.75 -26.24
C SER A 184 13.05 4.90 -25.56
N PRO A 185 11.92 5.37 -26.09
CA PRO A 185 11.22 6.55 -25.57
C PRO A 185 10.78 6.40 -24.12
N THR A 186 10.43 5.20 -23.69
CA THR A 186 10.05 4.90 -22.29
C THR A 186 11.24 4.84 -21.34
N ALA A 187 12.38 4.28 -21.78
CA ALA A 187 13.59 4.16 -20.95
C ALA A 187 14.34 5.49 -20.77
N PHE A 188 14.18 6.42 -21.71
CA PHE A 188 14.80 7.76 -21.70
C PHE A 188 13.75 8.88 -21.60
N SER A 189 12.60 8.60 -20.97
CA SER A 189 11.54 9.59 -20.81
C SER A 189 12.04 10.85 -20.08
N PRO A 190 11.82 12.07 -20.64
CA PRO A 190 12.21 13.33 -20.00
C PRO A 190 11.60 13.55 -18.63
N TYR A 191 10.43 12.98 -18.37
CA TYR A 191 9.66 13.22 -17.16
C TYR A 191 9.77 12.08 -16.13
N SER A 192 9.73 10.80 -16.56
CA SER A 192 9.70 9.66 -15.65
C SER A 192 11.05 8.95 -15.48
N LYS A 193 12.00 9.17 -16.41
CA LYS A 193 13.35 8.59 -16.40
C LYS A 193 14.42 9.63 -16.80
N ARG A 194 14.21 10.85 -16.32
CA ARG A 194 15.07 12.01 -16.61
C ARG A 194 16.55 11.72 -16.37
N GLU A 195 16.86 11.01 -15.28
CA GLU A 195 18.22 10.66 -14.90
C GLU A 195 18.94 9.76 -15.93
N ARG A 196 18.22 8.89 -16.63
CA ARG A 196 18.79 8.06 -17.69
C ARG A 196 19.06 8.85 -18.98
N LEU A 197 18.24 9.86 -19.22
CA LEU A 197 18.38 10.74 -20.38
C LEU A 197 19.46 11.80 -20.16
N MET A 198 19.33 12.54 -19.08
CA MET A 198 20.14 13.74 -18.79
C MET A 198 21.41 13.46 -17.99
N GLY A 199 21.48 12.28 -17.35
CA GLY A 199 22.43 11.99 -16.28
C GLY A 199 21.89 12.38 -14.91
N LYS A 200 22.52 11.90 -13.86
CA LYS A 200 22.15 12.21 -12.48
C LYS A 200 23.34 12.77 -11.71
N ILE A 201 23.05 13.70 -10.82
CA ILE A 201 24.00 14.22 -9.84
C ILE A 201 23.54 13.76 -8.47
N GLU A 202 24.41 13.07 -7.76
CA GLU A 202 24.12 12.54 -6.42
C GLU A 202 25.12 13.08 -5.41
N ALA A 203 24.64 13.39 -4.20
CA ALA A 203 25.47 13.65 -3.05
C ALA A 203 25.30 12.55 -2.01
N TYR A 204 26.38 12.19 -1.35
CA TYR A 204 26.36 11.21 -0.25
C TYR A 204 27.51 11.49 0.75
N PRO A 205 27.33 11.10 2.03
CA PRO A 205 28.45 11.15 2.99
C PRO A 205 29.58 10.27 2.51
N SER A 206 30.82 10.76 2.54
CA SER A 206 31.97 10.04 1.98
C SER A 206 32.28 8.73 2.71
N ASP A 207 31.87 8.59 3.96
CA ASP A 207 32.03 7.41 4.81
C ASP A 207 30.83 6.41 4.69
N THR A 208 29.65 6.90 4.25
CA THR A 208 28.44 6.09 4.05
C THR A 208 27.88 6.26 2.64
N PRO A 209 28.53 5.72 1.59
CA PRO A 209 28.15 5.97 0.18
C PRO A 209 26.80 5.36 -0.23
N THR A 210 26.10 4.69 0.66
CA THR A 210 24.74 4.16 0.45
C THR A 210 23.64 5.20 0.61
N ASP A 211 23.89 6.28 1.35
CA ASP A 211 22.91 7.31 1.70
C ASP A 211 22.92 8.44 0.66
N ARG A 212 22.48 8.11 -0.55
CA ARG A 212 22.54 8.99 -1.72
C ARG A 212 21.33 9.91 -1.81
N VAL A 213 21.58 11.17 -2.10
CA VAL A 213 20.56 12.20 -2.37
C VAL A 213 20.72 12.68 -3.80
N LEU A 214 19.63 12.63 -4.58
CA LEU A 214 19.59 13.11 -5.96
C LEU A 214 19.50 14.65 -5.99
N LEU A 215 20.43 15.31 -6.69
CA LEU A 215 20.54 16.78 -6.76
C LEU A 215 20.08 17.39 -8.11
N ASN A 216 19.41 16.60 -8.94
CA ASN A 216 18.97 17.07 -10.27
C ASN A 216 17.81 18.08 -10.22
N ASP A 217 17.29 18.39 -9.02
CA ASP A 217 16.16 19.32 -8.84
C ASP A 217 16.65 20.68 -8.32
N LEU A 218 16.16 21.77 -8.94
CA LEU A 218 16.52 23.15 -8.55
C LEU A 218 16.10 23.52 -7.13
N GLU A 219 15.07 22.87 -6.58
CA GLU A 219 14.67 23.07 -5.18
C GLU A 219 15.77 22.60 -4.22
N ILE A 220 16.53 21.60 -4.60
CA ILE A 220 17.63 21.06 -3.79
C ILE A 220 18.88 21.97 -3.85
N ALA A 221 19.11 22.70 -4.94
CA ALA A 221 20.19 23.68 -5.04
C ALA A 221 20.07 24.83 -4.01
N ASN A 222 18.87 25.08 -3.48
CA ASN A 222 18.61 26.05 -2.41
C ASN A 222 18.66 25.45 -1.01
N THR A 223 19.06 24.17 -0.90
CA THR A 223 19.20 23.46 0.37
C THR A 223 20.63 23.50 0.88
N LYS A 224 20.86 22.77 1.97
CA LYS A 224 22.17 22.51 2.57
C LYS A 224 23.27 22.05 1.60
N TYR A 225 22.92 21.47 0.45
CA TYR A 225 23.87 21.00 -0.57
C TYR A 225 24.30 22.10 -1.56
N GLY A 226 23.68 23.27 -1.54
CA GLY A 226 23.84 24.32 -2.56
C GLY A 226 25.27 24.78 -2.79
N THR A 227 26.07 24.93 -1.72
CA THR A 227 27.48 25.36 -1.84
C THR A 227 28.33 24.32 -2.58
N LEU A 228 28.23 23.05 -2.18
CA LEU A 228 28.97 21.94 -2.78
C LEU A 228 28.50 21.64 -4.20
N TYR A 229 27.19 21.77 -4.47
CA TYR A 229 26.64 21.67 -5.81
C TYR A 229 27.17 22.78 -6.74
N THR A 230 27.27 24.02 -6.24
CA THR A 230 27.84 25.15 -7.00
C THR A 230 29.32 24.91 -7.29
N GLU A 231 30.08 24.38 -6.33
CA GLU A 231 31.49 24.00 -6.56
C GLU A 231 31.60 22.91 -7.63
N PHE A 232 30.77 21.89 -7.57
CA PHE A 232 30.70 20.84 -8.60
C PHE A 232 30.40 21.42 -9.98
N LYS A 233 29.41 22.29 -10.12
CA LYS A 233 29.08 22.97 -11.37
C LYS A 233 30.23 23.78 -11.92
N ASN A 234 30.84 24.60 -11.07
CA ASN A 234 32.03 25.42 -11.47
C ASN A 234 33.19 24.54 -11.93
N TYR A 235 33.35 23.38 -11.27
CA TYR A 235 34.38 22.45 -11.69
C TYR A 235 34.10 21.87 -13.09
N ILE A 236 32.88 21.43 -13.36
CA ILE A 236 32.48 20.94 -14.69
C ILE A 236 32.60 22.03 -15.75
N GLN A 237 32.22 23.27 -15.42
CA GLN A 237 32.33 24.42 -16.33
C GLN A 237 33.76 24.72 -16.77
N ASN A 238 34.71 24.50 -15.88
CA ASN A 238 36.15 24.78 -16.13
C ASN A 238 36.87 23.65 -16.87
N LEU A 239 36.22 22.54 -17.18
CA LEU A 239 36.78 21.49 -18.01
C LEU A 239 36.86 21.95 -19.46
N THR A 240 38.03 21.80 -20.06
CA THR A 240 38.25 22.08 -21.49
C THR A 240 38.57 20.79 -22.23
N PHE A 241 38.06 20.68 -23.44
CA PHE A 241 38.23 19.52 -24.31
C PHE A 241 38.98 19.91 -25.57
N THR A 242 39.96 19.14 -25.95
CA THR A 242 40.73 19.38 -27.18
C THR A 242 40.87 18.09 -27.96
N GLN A 243 40.41 18.07 -29.20
CA GLN A 243 40.59 16.91 -30.07
C GLN A 243 42.06 16.67 -30.39
N LYS A 244 42.53 15.41 -30.16
CA LYS A 244 43.91 14.97 -30.51
C LYS A 244 43.80 13.88 -31.57
N GLY A 245 44.17 14.23 -32.79
CA GLY A 245 44.04 13.31 -33.92
C GLY A 245 42.59 12.91 -34.22
N ASN A 246 42.37 11.65 -34.69
CA ASN A 246 41.07 11.18 -35.09
C ASN A 246 40.34 10.34 -34.02
N ASN A 247 41.02 9.92 -32.95
CA ASN A 247 40.51 8.92 -32.01
C ASN A 247 40.54 9.32 -30.55
N SER A 248 41.11 10.47 -30.19
CA SER A 248 41.26 10.86 -28.79
C SER A 248 40.92 12.32 -28.54
N VAL A 249 40.63 12.60 -27.27
CA VAL A 249 40.31 13.90 -26.70
C VAL A 249 41.20 14.12 -25.47
N GLU A 250 41.86 15.26 -25.40
CA GLU A 250 42.51 15.71 -24.18
C GLU A 250 41.54 16.55 -23.37
N VAL A 251 41.33 16.17 -22.10
CA VAL A 251 40.48 16.86 -21.13
C VAL A 251 41.40 17.54 -20.14
N CYS A 252 41.31 18.86 -20.01
CA CYS A 252 42.11 19.68 -19.09
C CYS A 252 41.20 20.40 -18.08
N GLY A 253 41.83 20.99 -17.03
CA GLY A 253 41.11 21.59 -15.91
C GLY A 253 40.80 20.58 -14.79
N MET A 254 41.32 19.36 -14.90
CA MET A 254 41.08 18.29 -13.95
C MET A 254 41.91 18.44 -12.68
N LYS A 255 41.32 18.19 -11.52
CA LYS A 255 42.02 18.08 -10.23
C LYS A 255 42.16 16.60 -9.87
N LYS A 256 43.36 16.20 -9.43
CA LYS A 256 43.65 14.80 -9.09
C LYS A 256 42.75 14.26 -7.99
N GLU A 257 42.51 15.09 -7.00
CA GLU A 257 41.66 14.78 -5.86
C GLU A 257 40.15 14.57 -6.22
N TYR A 258 39.74 15.05 -7.41
CA TYR A 258 38.36 14.94 -7.88
C TYR A 258 38.17 13.81 -8.91
N VAL A 259 39.12 12.91 -9.02
CA VAL A 259 39.05 11.76 -9.92
C VAL A 259 39.05 10.47 -9.13
N ALA A 260 37.91 9.77 -9.12
CA ALA A 260 37.70 8.57 -8.33
C ALA A 260 38.57 7.38 -8.80
N ASN A 261 38.87 7.26 -10.10
CA ASN A 261 39.60 6.14 -10.66
C ASN A 261 40.99 6.56 -11.16
N SER A 262 42.04 5.89 -10.70
CA SER A 262 43.44 6.17 -11.06
C SER A 262 43.73 6.11 -12.57
N ALA A 263 42.94 5.33 -13.35
CA ALA A 263 43.06 5.27 -14.80
C ALA A 263 42.84 6.64 -15.47
N TYR A 264 42.07 7.52 -14.84
CA TYR A 264 41.76 8.87 -15.36
C TYR A 264 42.53 9.99 -14.66
N THR A 265 43.51 9.65 -13.82
CA THR A 265 44.33 10.66 -13.12
C THR A 265 45.00 11.60 -14.12
N PRO A 266 44.83 12.94 -13.97
CA PRO A 266 45.46 13.91 -14.84
C PRO A 266 46.96 14.00 -14.62
N ASN A 267 47.70 14.49 -15.64
CA ASN A 267 49.11 14.83 -15.55
C ASN A 267 49.32 16.11 -14.70
N SER A 268 50.58 16.55 -14.58
CA SER A 268 50.95 17.74 -13.81
C SER A 268 50.32 19.06 -14.31
N ARG A 269 49.77 19.08 -15.52
CA ARG A 269 49.07 20.25 -16.10
C ARG A 269 47.57 20.16 -15.85
N GLY A 270 47.10 19.16 -15.15
CA GLY A 270 45.66 18.91 -14.97
C GLY A 270 44.98 18.35 -16.22
N CYS A 271 45.70 17.68 -17.11
CA CYS A 271 45.16 17.15 -18.36
C CYS A 271 45.26 15.63 -18.45
N LYS A 272 44.29 15.01 -19.12
CA LYS A 272 44.26 13.58 -19.45
C LYS A 272 43.81 13.39 -20.88
N GLU A 273 44.55 12.68 -21.67
CA GLU A 273 44.11 12.20 -22.98
C GLU A 273 43.42 10.86 -22.85
N VAL A 274 42.25 10.73 -23.46
CA VAL A 274 41.45 9.51 -23.50
C VAL A 274 40.87 9.30 -24.89
N ASN A 275 40.55 8.05 -25.21
CA ASN A 275 39.81 7.73 -26.42
C ASN A 275 38.36 8.23 -26.32
N TYR A 276 37.67 8.48 -27.43
CA TYR A 276 36.28 8.92 -27.42
C TYR A 276 35.36 7.94 -26.66
N GLU A 277 35.65 6.64 -26.68
CA GLU A 277 34.93 5.62 -25.97
C GLU A 277 35.04 5.75 -24.45
N ASP A 278 36.14 6.32 -23.97
CA ASP A 278 36.43 6.52 -22.55
C ASP A 278 36.01 7.90 -22.02
N VAL A 279 35.58 8.83 -22.88
CA VAL A 279 35.14 10.18 -22.43
C VAL A 279 34.02 10.10 -21.42
N LEU A 280 33.02 9.22 -21.65
CA LEU A 280 31.92 9.04 -20.74
C LEU A 280 32.37 8.42 -19.40
N ASN A 281 33.28 7.45 -19.44
CA ASN A 281 33.85 6.85 -18.25
C ASN A 281 34.66 7.88 -17.45
N LEU A 282 35.38 8.76 -18.10
CA LEU A 282 36.11 9.84 -17.44
C LEU A 282 35.16 10.82 -16.78
N LEU A 283 34.08 11.27 -17.45
CA LEU A 283 33.06 12.17 -16.90
C LEU A 283 32.34 11.53 -15.70
N GLY A 284 31.97 10.27 -15.78
CA GLY A 284 31.35 9.53 -14.71
C GLY A 284 32.27 9.19 -13.52
N ASN A 285 33.55 9.45 -13.62
CA ASN A 285 34.53 9.30 -12.53
C ASN A 285 34.95 10.65 -11.89
N ILE A 286 34.27 11.72 -12.26
CA ILE A 286 34.47 13.04 -11.64
C ILE A 286 33.62 13.13 -10.38
N THR A 287 34.31 13.39 -9.25
CA THR A 287 33.67 13.59 -7.93
C THR A 287 34.21 14.89 -7.33
N VAL A 288 33.36 15.60 -6.58
CA VAL A 288 33.78 16.78 -5.82
C VAL A 288 33.43 16.51 -4.35
N LYS A 289 34.42 16.75 -3.48
CA LYS A 289 34.29 16.54 -2.04
C LYS A 289 34.29 17.83 -1.28
N GLY A 290 33.48 17.95 -0.24
CA GLY A 290 33.44 19.12 0.62
C GLY A 290 32.77 18.85 1.94
N GLN A 291 32.96 19.77 2.89
CA GLN A 291 32.37 19.67 4.22
C GLN A 291 30.96 20.28 4.23
N LEU A 292 29.99 19.53 4.74
CA LEU A 292 28.63 20.02 4.96
C LEU A 292 28.25 19.86 6.44
N ALA A 293 27.77 20.96 7.03
CA ALA A 293 27.10 20.91 8.33
C ALA A 293 25.61 20.62 8.11
N ILE A 294 25.13 19.53 8.69
CA ILE A 294 23.74 19.10 8.60
C ILE A 294 23.16 19.12 10.00
N ASP A 295 22.23 20.04 10.23
CA ASP A 295 21.61 20.32 11.53
C ASP A 295 22.68 20.70 12.60
N ASP A 296 22.49 20.38 13.86
CA ASP A 296 23.40 20.70 14.97
C ASP A 296 24.60 19.71 15.10
N HIS A 297 24.92 18.97 14.02
CA HIS A 297 26.04 18.01 14.04
C HIS A 297 27.33 18.63 13.49
N ALA A 298 28.47 18.03 13.83
CA ALA A 298 29.75 18.44 13.28
C ALA A 298 29.75 18.28 11.74
N PRO A 299 30.43 19.16 10.99
CA PRO A 299 30.52 19.05 9.54
C PRO A 299 31.07 17.69 9.13
N GLU A 300 30.37 17.03 8.19
CA GLU A 300 30.78 15.75 7.61
C GLU A 300 31.26 15.95 6.17
N GLU A 301 32.20 15.10 5.72
CA GLU A 301 32.64 15.12 4.34
C GLU A 301 31.59 14.47 3.43
N TYR A 302 31.13 15.23 2.43
CA TYR A 302 30.21 14.78 1.39
C TYR A 302 30.91 14.72 0.05
N THR A 303 30.51 13.75 -0.74
CA THR A 303 30.93 13.58 -2.14
C THR A 303 29.76 13.87 -3.06
N ILE A 304 30.00 14.69 -4.11
CA ILE A 304 29.09 14.81 -5.25
C ILE A 304 29.71 14.10 -6.46
N GLU A 305 28.91 13.31 -7.14
CA GLU A 305 29.28 12.62 -8.37
C GLU A 305 28.25 12.83 -9.48
N TYR A 306 28.71 12.72 -10.72
CA TYR A 306 27.88 12.75 -11.93
C TYR A 306 27.85 11.39 -12.59
N SER A 307 26.64 10.85 -12.79
CA SER A 307 26.42 9.69 -13.64
C SER A 307 25.93 10.14 -15.01
N VAL A 308 26.63 9.77 -16.06
CA VAL A 308 26.34 10.21 -17.43
C VAL A 308 25.01 9.68 -17.95
N GLY A 309 24.30 10.50 -18.72
CA GLY A 309 23.03 10.15 -19.37
C GLY A 309 23.20 9.79 -20.86
N ARG A 310 22.09 9.43 -21.50
CA ARG A 310 22.07 9.11 -22.93
C ARG A 310 22.43 10.33 -23.80
N LYS A 311 22.05 11.55 -23.40
CA LYS A 311 22.45 12.78 -24.11
C LYS A 311 23.94 12.94 -24.21
N ASP A 312 24.68 12.57 -23.13
CA ASP A 312 26.14 12.68 -23.09
C ASP A 312 26.81 11.73 -24.08
N TYR A 313 26.21 10.53 -24.22
CA TYR A 313 26.61 9.59 -25.27
C TYR A 313 26.43 10.21 -26.66
N VAL A 314 25.28 10.81 -26.95
CA VAL A 314 24.99 11.43 -28.25
C VAL A 314 26.00 12.59 -28.50
N ALA A 315 26.20 13.45 -27.50
CA ALA A 315 27.17 14.54 -27.58
C ALA A 315 28.60 14.05 -27.87
N THR A 316 28.99 12.95 -27.22
CA THR A 316 30.32 12.34 -27.46
C THR A 316 30.47 11.81 -28.89
N GLN A 317 29.41 11.20 -29.46
CA GLN A 317 29.41 10.78 -30.85
C GLN A 317 29.49 12.00 -31.81
N MET A 318 28.72 13.07 -31.53
CA MET A 318 28.78 14.30 -32.32
C MET A 318 30.21 14.91 -32.32
N LEU A 319 30.86 14.92 -31.14
CA LEU A 319 32.27 15.37 -31.03
C LEU A 319 33.19 14.47 -31.83
N ARG A 320 33.07 13.15 -31.70
CA ARG A 320 33.84 12.13 -32.40
C ARG A 320 33.78 12.32 -33.93
N TYR A 321 32.61 12.58 -34.46
CA TYR A 321 32.37 12.76 -35.90
C TYR A 321 32.50 14.21 -36.35
N LYS A 322 33.03 15.09 -35.50
CA LYS A 322 33.32 16.52 -35.82
C LYS A 322 32.06 17.31 -36.26
N LYS A 323 30.90 16.90 -35.70
CA LYS A 323 29.62 17.60 -35.89
C LYS A 323 29.44 18.78 -34.93
N ILE A 324 30.17 18.75 -33.84
CA ILE A 324 30.29 19.84 -32.87
C ILE A 324 31.74 20.09 -32.50
N THR A 325 32.04 21.32 -32.07
CA THR A 325 33.36 21.66 -31.54
C THR A 325 33.48 21.20 -30.07
N PRO A 326 34.74 21.08 -29.57
CA PRO A 326 34.98 20.79 -28.16
C PRO A 326 34.29 21.75 -27.19
N ASP A 327 34.22 23.05 -27.51
CA ASP A 327 33.56 24.06 -26.69
C ASP A 327 32.04 23.84 -26.65
N VAL A 328 31.42 23.48 -27.78
CA VAL A 328 30.02 23.13 -27.86
C VAL A 328 29.74 21.87 -27.06
N PHE A 329 30.63 20.87 -27.10
CA PHE A 329 30.54 19.68 -26.29
C PHE A 329 30.57 20.01 -24.79
N ALA A 330 31.55 20.79 -24.33
CA ALA A 330 31.66 21.25 -22.95
C ALA A 330 30.35 21.94 -22.49
N LYS A 331 29.81 22.81 -23.35
CA LYS A 331 28.56 23.53 -23.10
C LYS A 331 27.37 22.59 -23.00
N ILE A 332 27.25 21.54 -23.82
CA ILE A 332 26.20 20.55 -23.73
C ILE A 332 26.22 19.82 -22.35
N ILE A 333 27.42 19.44 -21.90
CA ILE A 333 27.57 18.79 -20.59
C ILE A 333 27.12 19.74 -19.47
N TYR A 334 27.63 20.98 -19.46
CA TYR A 334 27.34 21.95 -18.40
C TYR A 334 25.89 22.43 -18.40
N ASP A 335 25.36 22.87 -19.54
CA ASP A 335 23.96 23.36 -19.64
C ASP A 335 22.96 22.22 -19.37
N GLY A 336 23.35 20.98 -19.66
CA GLY A 336 22.52 19.81 -19.40
C GLY A 336 22.30 19.50 -17.93
N LEU A 337 23.17 19.97 -17.01
CA LEU A 337 23.04 19.74 -15.58
C LEU A 337 21.74 20.36 -15.01
N GLU A 338 21.38 21.56 -15.48
CA GLU A 338 20.22 22.33 -15.00
C GLU A 338 19.11 22.49 -16.05
N PHE A 339 19.20 21.76 -17.15
CA PHE A 339 18.22 21.88 -18.21
C PHE A 339 16.80 21.55 -17.71
N GLN A 340 15.85 22.45 -17.93
CA GLN A 340 14.44 22.23 -17.59
C GLN A 340 13.65 21.89 -18.86
N PHE A 341 12.88 20.83 -18.79
CA PHE A 341 11.91 20.50 -19.82
C PHE A 341 10.70 21.40 -19.70
N ASN A 342 10.12 21.76 -20.83
CA ASN A 342 8.80 22.34 -20.85
C ASN A 342 7.84 21.33 -20.19
N ILE A 343 7.09 21.78 -19.19
CA ILE A 343 6.01 20.98 -18.64
C ILE A 343 4.81 21.27 -19.54
N PRO A 344 4.39 20.32 -20.41
CA PRO A 344 3.17 20.51 -21.15
C PRO A 344 2.07 20.81 -20.13
N GLU A 345 1.30 21.86 -20.34
CA GLU A 345 0.03 22.00 -19.64
C GLU A 345 -0.75 20.71 -19.96
N ASN A 346 -0.70 19.78 -19.02
CA ASN A 346 -1.38 18.52 -19.17
C ASN A 346 -2.89 18.80 -19.07
N ASN A 347 -3.51 19.13 -20.20
CA ASN A 347 -4.95 18.98 -20.39
C ASN A 347 -5.38 17.50 -20.37
N LEU A 348 -4.59 16.64 -19.71
CA LEU A 348 -4.95 15.25 -19.51
C LEU A 348 -6.07 15.19 -18.49
N GLN A 349 -7.29 15.19 -18.98
CA GLN A 349 -8.46 14.99 -18.12
C GLN A 349 -8.40 13.56 -17.55
N TYR A 350 -8.65 13.43 -16.25
CA TYR A 350 -8.77 12.13 -15.56
C TYR A 350 -7.54 11.21 -15.70
N PRO A 351 -6.31 11.72 -15.42
CA PRO A 351 -5.06 11.05 -15.78
C PRO A 351 -4.91 9.63 -15.20
N TYR A 352 -5.27 9.42 -13.95
CA TYR A 352 -5.15 8.11 -13.32
C TYR A 352 -6.06 7.06 -13.95
N PHE A 353 -7.26 7.46 -14.37
CA PHE A 353 -8.19 6.56 -15.05
C PHE A 353 -7.71 6.21 -16.46
N ILE A 354 -7.24 7.21 -17.21
CA ILE A 354 -6.68 6.99 -18.56
C ILE A 354 -5.49 6.04 -18.48
N MET A 355 -4.53 6.28 -17.60
CA MET A 355 -3.35 5.44 -17.46
C MET A 355 -3.73 4.01 -17.08
N TYR A 356 -4.72 3.85 -16.20
CA TYR A 356 -5.24 2.53 -15.84
C TYR A 356 -5.87 1.80 -17.03
N VAL A 357 -6.64 2.50 -17.90
CA VAL A 357 -7.20 1.92 -19.13
C VAL A 357 -6.09 1.56 -20.12
N GLN A 358 -5.07 2.42 -20.25
CA GLN A 358 -3.92 2.14 -21.11
C GLN A 358 -3.16 0.89 -20.70
N GLU A 359 -2.88 0.73 -19.39
CA GLU A 359 -2.23 -0.46 -18.83
C GLU A 359 -3.01 -1.74 -19.20
N GLN A 360 -4.34 -1.69 -19.15
CA GLN A 360 -5.18 -2.84 -19.56
C GLN A 360 -5.08 -3.14 -21.06
N LEU A 361 -5.08 -2.10 -21.89
CA LEU A 361 -4.92 -2.26 -23.33
C LEU A 361 -3.53 -2.82 -23.69
N GLU A 362 -2.48 -2.30 -23.05
CA GLU A 362 -1.10 -2.78 -23.23
C GLU A 362 -0.93 -4.22 -22.77
N ALA A 363 -1.48 -4.58 -21.60
CA ALA A 363 -1.43 -5.94 -21.09
C ALA A 363 -2.11 -6.96 -22.01
N LYS A 364 -3.20 -6.56 -22.67
CA LYS A 364 -4.00 -7.44 -23.53
C LYS A 364 -3.50 -7.52 -24.95
N TYR A 365 -3.06 -6.42 -25.51
CA TYR A 365 -2.79 -6.28 -26.95
C TYR A 365 -1.33 -5.92 -27.27
N GLY A 366 -0.50 -5.70 -26.27
CA GLY A 366 0.90 -5.28 -26.42
C GLY A 366 1.05 -3.75 -26.50
N ASN A 367 2.29 -3.27 -26.30
CA ASN A 367 2.61 -1.86 -26.08
C ASN A 367 2.35 -0.94 -27.29
N ASP A 368 2.20 -1.50 -28.49
CA ASP A 368 2.09 -0.71 -29.72
C ASP A 368 0.64 -0.50 -30.20
N ILE A 369 -0.33 -1.06 -29.50
CA ILE A 369 -1.71 -1.08 -30.02
C ILE A 369 -2.34 0.30 -30.07
N ASN A 370 -2.07 1.15 -29.08
CA ASN A 370 -2.67 2.50 -28.97
C ASN A 370 -2.20 3.44 -30.08
N ILE A 371 -0.99 3.19 -30.61
CA ILE A 371 -0.33 4.06 -31.58
C ILE A 371 -0.61 3.63 -33.01
N LYS A 372 -0.72 2.30 -33.24
CA LYS A 372 -0.72 1.74 -34.59
C LYS A 372 -2.11 1.48 -35.20
N LYS A 373 -3.18 1.50 -34.41
CA LYS A 373 -4.50 1.06 -34.85
C LYS A 373 -5.64 2.07 -34.76
N GLY A 374 -5.39 3.26 -34.23
CA GLY A 374 -6.43 4.30 -34.15
C GLY A 374 -7.71 3.79 -33.45
N LEU A 375 -7.58 3.23 -32.25
CA LEU A 375 -8.69 2.62 -31.53
C LEU A 375 -9.69 3.67 -31.05
N LYS A 376 -10.98 3.31 -31.07
CA LYS A 376 -12.02 4.02 -30.32
C LYS A 376 -12.34 3.22 -29.07
N VAL A 377 -11.95 3.74 -27.91
CA VAL A 377 -12.07 3.05 -26.62
C VAL A 377 -13.20 3.70 -25.82
N TYR A 378 -14.32 3.02 -25.76
CA TYR A 378 -15.47 3.44 -24.94
C TYR A 378 -15.29 2.95 -23.54
N THR A 379 -15.13 3.88 -22.59
CA THR A 379 -14.86 3.58 -21.20
C THR A 379 -16.11 3.68 -20.33
N THR A 380 -15.96 3.27 -19.06
CA THR A 380 -17.03 3.30 -18.07
C THR A 380 -17.06 4.59 -17.26
N LEU A 381 -16.14 5.52 -17.50
CA LEU A 381 -15.97 6.75 -16.73
C LEU A 381 -17.21 7.63 -16.78
N ARG A 382 -17.71 8.04 -15.63
CA ARG A 382 -18.80 9.01 -15.52
C ARG A 382 -18.22 10.38 -15.14
N PRO A 383 -18.13 11.35 -16.09
CA PRO A 383 -17.40 12.60 -15.92
C PRO A 383 -17.82 13.41 -14.68
N ASN A 384 -19.12 13.47 -14.42
CA ASN A 384 -19.64 14.21 -13.26
C ASN A 384 -19.18 13.62 -11.93
N LEU A 385 -19.16 12.29 -11.81
CA LEU A 385 -18.68 11.60 -10.63
C LEU A 385 -17.17 11.71 -10.50
N GLN A 386 -16.43 11.63 -11.59
CA GLN A 386 -14.98 11.77 -11.63
C GLN A 386 -14.54 13.17 -11.17
N LYS A 387 -15.11 14.22 -11.74
CA LYS A 387 -14.79 15.61 -11.37
C LYS A 387 -15.06 15.89 -9.89
N GLU A 388 -16.19 15.38 -9.37
CA GLU A 388 -16.50 15.55 -7.95
C GLU A 388 -15.54 14.72 -7.07
N ALA A 389 -15.16 13.49 -7.49
CA ALA A 389 -14.17 12.68 -6.79
C ALA A 389 -12.81 13.40 -6.69
N GLU A 390 -12.31 13.97 -7.80
CA GLU A 390 -11.07 14.73 -7.84
C GLU A 390 -11.10 15.91 -6.88
N LYS A 391 -12.18 16.73 -6.94
CA LYS A 391 -12.37 17.85 -6.03
C LYS A 391 -12.39 17.41 -4.55
N ILE A 392 -13.08 16.32 -4.24
CA ILE A 392 -13.18 15.79 -2.88
C ILE A 392 -11.79 15.33 -2.39
N ILE A 393 -11.02 14.62 -3.22
CA ILE A 393 -9.69 14.13 -2.85
C ILE A 393 -8.72 15.29 -2.62
N VAL A 394 -8.69 16.28 -3.51
CA VAL A 394 -7.86 17.48 -3.33
C VAL A 394 -8.21 18.19 -2.01
N GLN A 395 -9.50 18.35 -1.70
CA GLN A 395 -9.92 18.96 -0.45
C GLN A 395 -9.58 18.09 0.76
N GLN A 396 -9.76 16.78 0.67
CA GLN A 396 -9.45 15.86 1.78
C GLN A 396 -7.96 15.87 2.15
N VAL A 397 -7.07 15.93 1.16
CA VAL A 397 -5.63 16.05 1.42
C VAL A 397 -5.31 17.36 2.14
N LYS A 398 -5.94 18.47 1.76
CA LYS A 398 -5.80 19.76 2.48
C LYS A 398 -6.30 19.65 3.92
N ASP A 399 -7.45 19.02 4.13
CA ASP A 399 -8.04 18.82 5.47
C ASP A 399 -7.13 17.93 6.35
N ASN A 400 -6.45 16.94 5.73
CA ASN A 400 -5.56 15.99 6.38
C ASN A 400 -4.13 16.52 6.63
N LYS A 401 -3.75 17.68 6.09
CA LYS A 401 -2.38 18.21 6.18
C LYS A 401 -1.84 18.23 7.59
N ASN A 402 -2.64 18.69 8.54
CA ASN A 402 -2.24 18.74 9.95
C ASN A 402 -2.16 17.35 10.62
N GLN A 403 -2.70 16.32 9.98
CA GLN A 403 -2.64 14.93 10.41
C GLN A 403 -1.45 14.18 9.81
N GLY A 404 -0.69 14.84 8.94
CA GLY A 404 0.50 14.28 8.29
C GLY A 404 0.20 13.35 7.11
N ALA A 405 -1.03 13.30 6.59
CA ALA A 405 -1.36 12.59 5.36
C ALA A 405 -1.27 13.55 4.17
N THR A 406 -0.38 13.22 3.24
CA THR A 406 -0.06 14.06 2.07
C THR A 406 -0.75 13.58 0.80
N SER A 407 -1.40 12.41 0.82
CA SER A 407 -2.11 11.86 -0.32
C SER A 407 -3.41 11.17 0.10
N ALA A 408 -4.32 11.04 -0.85
CA ALA A 408 -5.54 10.26 -0.74
C ALA A 408 -5.97 9.77 -2.12
N SER A 409 -6.72 8.68 -2.18
CA SER A 409 -7.26 8.13 -3.42
C SER A 409 -8.71 7.71 -3.25
N LEU A 410 -9.43 7.64 -4.38
CA LEU A 410 -10.80 7.19 -4.43
C LEU A 410 -11.03 6.32 -5.67
N VAL A 411 -11.72 5.20 -5.50
CA VAL A 411 -12.23 4.40 -6.61
C VAL A 411 -13.66 3.99 -6.33
N ALA A 412 -14.52 4.08 -7.35
CA ALA A 412 -15.94 3.76 -7.22
C ALA A 412 -16.43 2.92 -8.40
N MET A 413 -17.38 2.01 -8.11
CA MET A 413 -17.94 1.06 -9.05
C MET A 413 -19.45 1.03 -8.97
N ASP A 414 -20.11 0.89 -10.08
CA ASP A 414 -21.52 0.52 -10.18
C ASP A 414 -21.67 -0.98 -9.92
N ASN A 415 -22.39 -1.34 -8.86
CA ASN A 415 -22.48 -2.73 -8.41
C ASN A 415 -23.29 -3.61 -9.36
N THR A 416 -24.19 -3.02 -10.16
CA THR A 416 -25.08 -3.77 -11.07
C THR A 416 -24.39 -4.19 -12.36
N THR A 417 -23.45 -3.37 -12.83
CA THR A 417 -22.74 -3.59 -14.09
C THR A 417 -21.28 -4.02 -13.90
N GLY A 418 -20.65 -3.66 -12.77
CA GLY A 418 -19.20 -3.81 -12.56
C GLY A 418 -18.38 -2.66 -13.18
N GLU A 419 -19.04 -1.61 -13.70
CA GLU A 419 -18.37 -0.46 -14.28
C GLU A 419 -17.60 0.35 -13.23
N ILE A 420 -16.32 0.62 -13.46
CA ILE A 420 -15.54 1.57 -12.66
C ILE A 420 -15.93 2.96 -13.12
N ILE A 421 -16.70 3.67 -12.29
CA ILE A 421 -17.36 4.94 -12.64
C ILE A 421 -16.54 6.18 -12.27
N ALA A 422 -15.57 6.03 -11.37
CA ALA A 422 -14.61 7.07 -11.00
C ALA A 422 -13.32 6.44 -10.43
N MET A 423 -12.17 7.07 -10.72
CA MET A 423 -10.87 6.67 -10.20
C MET A 423 -9.95 7.87 -10.05
N VAL A 424 -9.52 8.14 -8.83
CA VAL A 424 -8.59 9.22 -8.47
C VAL A 424 -7.44 8.61 -7.69
N GLY A 425 -6.27 8.53 -8.29
CA GLY A 425 -5.09 7.88 -7.69
C GLY A 425 -4.32 8.76 -6.71
N GLY A 426 -4.53 10.07 -6.74
CA GLY A 426 -3.87 11.06 -5.90
C GLY A 426 -4.43 12.45 -6.11
N PRO A 427 -4.03 13.46 -5.29
CA PRO A 427 -4.55 14.83 -5.39
C PRO A 427 -4.06 15.58 -6.64
N ASP A 428 -2.86 15.28 -7.12
CA ASP A 428 -2.25 15.87 -8.31
C ASP A 428 -1.42 14.82 -9.03
N TYR A 429 -1.74 14.58 -10.29
CA TYR A 429 -1.03 13.61 -11.13
C TYR A 429 0.37 14.12 -11.53
N ASN A 430 0.56 15.41 -11.67
CA ASN A 430 1.85 15.98 -12.05
C ASN A 430 2.86 15.85 -10.90
N ASP A 431 2.38 16.00 -9.66
CA ASP A 431 3.18 15.85 -8.46
C ASP A 431 3.52 14.38 -8.19
N ASN A 432 2.54 13.48 -8.37
CA ASN A 432 2.73 12.05 -8.16
C ASN A 432 1.92 11.19 -9.11
N LYS A 433 2.61 10.46 -10.00
CA LYS A 433 2.00 9.58 -11.00
C LYS A 433 1.58 8.22 -10.45
N ASN A 434 1.95 7.87 -9.20
CA ASN A 434 1.57 6.60 -8.60
C ASN A 434 0.06 6.56 -8.34
N ASN A 435 -0.62 5.62 -8.98
CA ASN A 435 -2.05 5.41 -8.75
C ASN A 435 -2.28 4.63 -7.46
N MET A 436 -2.65 5.34 -6.38
CA MET A 436 -2.87 4.72 -5.08
C MET A 436 -4.10 3.80 -5.04
N THR A 437 -4.96 3.81 -6.06
CA THR A 437 -6.06 2.84 -6.17
C THR A 437 -5.58 1.45 -6.58
N THR A 438 -4.41 1.35 -7.22
CA THR A 438 -3.78 0.09 -7.65
C THR A 438 -2.51 -0.25 -6.86
N ALA A 439 -2.05 0.64 -5.99
CA ALA A 439 -0.91 0.41 -5.13
C ALA A 439 -1.23 -0.58 -4.00
N LEU A 440 -0.23 -1.38 -3.61
CA LEU A 440 -0.33 -2.32 -2.50
C LEU A 440 -0.26 -1.57 -1.16
N ARG A 441 -1.33 -1.71 -0.35
CA ARG A 441 -1.42 -1.11 0.99
C ARG A 441 -2.13 -2.05 1.95
N GLN A 442 -1.77 -1.98 3.23
CA GLN A 442 -2.43 -2.79 4.25
C GLN A 442 -3.83 -2.23 4.56
N PRO A 443 -4.90 -3.02 4.37
CA PRO A 443 -6.27 -2.57 4.56
C PRO A 443 -6.65 -2.35 6.04
N GLY A 444 -5.86 -2.90 6.96
CA GLY A 444 -6.19 -2.85 8.38
C GLY A 444 -7.59 -3.42 8.65
N SER A 445 -8.29 -2.82 9.59
CA SER A 445 -9.62 -3.29 10.01
C SER A 445 -10.70 -3.28 8.91
N SER A 446 -10.46 -2.69 7.74
CA SER A 446 -11.41 -2.83 6.62
C SER A 446 -11.42 -4.24 6.03
N PHE A 447 -10.46 -5.09 6.38
CA PHE A 447 -10.45 -6.51 6.00
C PHE A 447 -11.43 -7.37 6.83
N LYS A 448 -11.79 -6.93 8.03
CA LYS A 448 -12.63 -7.70 8.97
C LYS A 448 -13.97 -8.21 8.41
N PRO A 449 -14.75 -7.41 7.63
CA PRO A 449 -16.01 -7.89 7.08
C PRO A 449 -15.88 -9.14 6.21
N LEU A 450 -14.74 -9.31 5.52
CA LEU A 450 -14.47 -10.50 4.71
C LEU A 450 -14.33 -11.75 5.60
N VAL A 451 -13.59 -11.61 6.70
CA VAL A 451 -13.39 -12.67 7.68
C VAL A 451 -14.70 -13.04 8.39
N TYR A 452 -15.46 -12.02 8.84
CA TYR A 452 -16.75 -12.22 9.48
C TYR A 452 -17.77 -12.85 8.51
N GLY A 453 -17.81 -12.37 7.28
CA GLY A 453 -18.71 -12.92 6.26
C GLY A 453 -18.47 -14.41 6.05
N LEU A 454 -17.21 -14.81 5.89
CA LEU A 454 -16.86 -16.23 5.72
C LEU A 454 -17.20 -17.06 6.97
N ALA A 455 -16.90 -16.56 8.19
CA ALA A 455 -17.25 -17.24 9.43
C ALA A 455 -18.77 -17.42 9.57
N ILE A 456 -19.56 -16.38 9.33
CA ILE A 456 -21.03 -16.39 9.38
C ILE A 456 -21.60 -17.37 8.35
N SER A 457 -21.01 -17.46 7.16
CA SER A 457 -21.48 -18.40 6.13
C SER A 457 -21.29 -19.88 6.51
N LYS A 458 -20.31 -20.14 7.39
CA LYS A 458 -19.95 -21.51 7.81
C LYS A 458 -20.63 -21.96 9.10
N HIS A 459 -20.94 -21.01 9.98
CA HIS A 459 -21.43 -21.30 11.33
C HIS A 459 -22.79 -20.65 11.60
N PRO A 460 -23.55 -21.16 12.55
CA PRO A 460 -24.87 -20.63 12.96
C PRO A 460 -24.70 -19.34 13.80
N ILE A 461 -23.97 -18.37 13.27
CA ILE A 461 -23.63 -17.10 13.90
C ILE A 461 -24.41 -15.98 13.22
N GLY A 462 -25.07 -15.16 14.01
CA GLY A 462 -25.78 -13.96 13.55
C GLY A 462 -25.24 -12.69 14.19
N PRO A 463 -25.78 -11.53 13.79
CA PRO A 463 -25.36 -10.23 14.34
C PRO A 463 -25.55 -10.14 15.87
N GLU A 464 -26.56 -10.80 16.42
CA GLU A 464 -26.93 -10.80 17.83
C GLU A 464 -26.19 -11.88 18.63
N SER A 465 -25.43 -12.77 17.99
CA SER A 465 -24.65 -13.80 18.67
C SER A 465 -23.68 -13.18 19.66
N PRO A 466 -23.57 -13.69 20.88
CA PRO A 466 -22.62 -13.18 21.86
C PRO A 466 -21.19 -13.58 21.51
N VAL A 467 -20.25 -12.69 21.82
CA VAL A 467 -18.81 -12.91 21.72
C VAL A 467 -18.07 -12.12 22.80
N ALA A 468 -17.05 -12.71 23.40
CA ALA A 468 -16.25 -12.03 24.40
C ALA A 468 -15.12 -11.20 23.77
N ASP A 469 -15.08 -9.90 24.07
CA ASP A 469 -13.96 -8.99 23.81
C ASP A 469 -13.15 -8.81 25.10
N VAL A 470 -12.33 -9.79 25.40
CA VAL A 470 -11.48 -9.84 26.59
C VAL A 470 -10.04 -10.14 26.20
N LYS A 471 -9.08 -9.83 27.05
CA LYS A 471 -7.68 -10.17 26.82
C LYS A 471 -7.55 -11.66 26.54
N THR A 472 -7.08 -12.04 25.37
CA THR A 472 -7.06 -13.43 24.89
C THR A 472 -5.76 -13.69 24.14
N LYS A 473 -5.12 -14.81 24.43
CA LYS A 473 -3.97 -15.34 23.69
C LYS A 473 -4.44 -16.31 22.61
N PHE A 474 -3.83 -16.20 21.42
CA PHE A 474 -4.05 -17.07 20.28
C PHE A 474 -2.71 -17.73 19.92
N GLY A 475 -2.32 -18.76 20.63
CA GLY A 475 -0.95 -19.28 20.61
C GLY A 475 0.02 -18.25 21.17
N SER A 476 1.02 -17.84 20.38
CA SER A 476 1.97 -16.78 20.74
C SER A 476 1.45 -15.37 20.46
N TYR A 477 0.29 -15.22 19.79
CA TYR A 477 -0.26 -13.92 19.39
C TYR A 477 -1.26 -13.40 20.43
N GLU A 478 -1.00 -12.23 20.98
CA GLU A 478 -1.84 -11.57 21.98
C GLU A 478 -2.17 -10.14 21.51
N PRO A 479 -3.22 -9.98 20.69
CA PRO A 479 -3.59 -8.66 20.15
C PRO A 479 -4.25 -7.78 21.21
N ASN A 480 -3.97 -6.47 21.13
CA ASN A 480 -4.72 -5.46 21.84
C ASN A 480 -5.76 -4.82 20.93
N ASN A 481 -6.83 -4.30 21.49
CA ASN A 481 -7.73 -3.42 20.79
C ASN A 481 -7.07 -2.05 20.54
N TYR A 482 -7.57 -1.29 19.57
CA TYR A 482 -7.01 0.03 19.21
C TYR A 482 -6.96 0.99 20.41
N ASP A 483 -8.01 1.01 21.24
CA ASP A 483 -8.15 1.82 22.42
C ASP A 483 -7.52 1.19 23.69
N ARG A 484 -6.85 0.03 23.54
CA ARG A 484 -6.28 -0.78 24.63
C ARG A 484 -7.29 -1.18 25.71
N SER A 485 -8.60 -1.08 25.44
CA SER A 485 -9.67 -1.48 26.33
C SER A 485 -10.33 -2.76 25.86
N PHE A 486 -11.03 -3.45 26.75
CA PHE A 486 -11.84 -4.63 26.47
C PHE A 486 -13.26 -4.38 26.95
N ARG A 487 -14.25 -4.80 26.17
CA ARG A 487 -15.67 -4.46 26.42
C ARG A 487 -16.49 -5.61 27.01
N GLY A 488 -15.84 -6.71 27.36
CA GLY A 488 -16.53 -7.89 27.89
C GLY A 488 -17.43 -8.56 26.84
N ILE A 489 -18.60 -8.99 27.25
CA ILE A 489 -19.55 -9.62 26.33
C ILE A 489 -20.22 -8.56 25.45
N MET A 490 -20.21 -8.78 24.17
CA MET A 490 -20.87 -7.95 23.18
C MET A 490 -21.46 -8.83 22.07
N THR A 491 -22.24 -8.25 21.17
CA THR A 491 -22.75 -9.01 20.02
C THR A 491 -21.71 -9.02 18.88
N VAL A 492 -21.77 -10.03 18.03
CA VAL A 492 -20.92 -10.14 16.82
C VAL A 492 -21.08 -8.90 15.94
N GLY A 493 -22.31 -8.38 15.80
CA GLY A 493 -22.59 -7.15 15.06
C GLY A 493 -21.89 -5.93 15.66
N GLN A 494 -21.99 -5.75 16.97
CA GLN A 494 -21.27 -4.69 17.68
C GLN A 494 -19.75 -4.88 17.55
N ALA A 495 -19.25 -6.09 17.70
CA ALA A 495 -17.81 -6.37 17.61
C ALA A 495 -17.22 -5.99 16.24
N LEU A 496 -17.93 -6.29 15.16
CA LEU A 496 -17.55 -5.89 13.82
C LEU A 496 -17.63 -4.36 13.63
N ALA A 497 -18.75 -3.75 14.02
CA ALA A 497 -18.98 -2.32 13.82
C ALA A 497 -18.05 -1.45 14.70
N TYR A 498 -17.77 -1.87 15.95
CA TYR A 498 -16.75 -1.24 16.83
C TYR A 498 -15.32 -1.59 16.43
N SER A 499 -15.17 -2.45 15.44
CA SER A 499 -13.83 -2.83 14.93
C SER A 499 -12.92 -3.52 15.97
N ARG A 500 -13.50 -4.32 16.89
CA ARG A 500 -12.73 -5.00 17.93
C ARG A 500 -11.79 -6.04 17.36
N ASN A 501 -10.57 -6.12 17.91
CA ASN A 501 -9.53 -7.01 17.38
C ASN A 501 -9.70 -8.45 17.87
N ILE A 502 -10.00 -8.62 19.17
CA ILE A 502 -10.12 -9.96 19.76
C ILE A 502 -11.23 -10.78 19.08
N PRO A 503 -12.47 -10.26 18.95
CA PRO A 503 -13.52 -10.96 18.21
C PRO A 503 -13.14 -11.24 16.74
N ALA A 504 -12.43 -10.32 16.08
CA ALA A 504 -12.00 -10.51 14.69
C ALA A 504 -11.03 -11.70 14.55
N VAL A 505 -10.11 -11.87 15.48
CA VAL A 505 -9.22 -13.03 15.49
C VAL A 505 -10.00 -14.33 15.79
N LYS A 506 -10.99 -14.31 16.67
CA LYS A 506 -11.87 -15.46 16.85
C LYS A 506 -12.59 -15.84 15.56
N MET A 507 -13.14 -14.85 14.86
CA MET A 507 -13.77 -15.07 13.54
C MET A 507 -12.79 -15.59 12.49
N TYR A 508 -11.51 -15.24 12.52
CA TYR A 508 -10.48 -15.79 11.64
C TYR A 508 -10.35 -17.32 11.80
N PHE A 509 -10.33 -17.82 13.03
CA PHE A 509 -10.27 -19.26 13.26
C PHE A 509 -11.56 -19.96 12.84
N LEU A 510 -12.71 -19.35 13.12
CA LEU A 510 -14.01 -19.85 12.69
C LEU A 510 -14.19 -19.83 11.17
N ALA A 511 -13.60 -18.87 10.49
CA ALA A 511 -13.57 -18.82 9.03
C ALA A 511 -12.74 -19.96 8.41
N GLY A 512 -11.88 -20.62 9.18
CA GLY A 512 -10.98 -21.70 8.73
C GLY A 512 -9.55 -21.20 8.48
N ASN A 513 -9.17 -20.12 9.15
CA ASN A 513 -7.86 -19.45 9.05
C ASN A 513 -7.50 -19.00 7.61
N GLU A 514 -6.22 -18.70 7.36
CA GLU A 514 -5.76 -18.23 6.06
C GLU A 514 -5.98 -19.23 4.92
N LYS A 515 -6.03 -20.53 5.23
CA LYS A 515 -6.24 -21.60 4.23
C LYS A 515 -7.59 -21.48 3.51
N GLU A 516 -8.59 -20.95 4.19
CA GLU A 516 -9.92 -20.75 3.63
C GLU A 516 -10.17 -19.27 3.26
N ILE A 517 -9.60 -18.34 4.04
CA ILE A 517 -9.81 -16.91 3.83
C ILE A 517 -9.13 -16.46 2.51
N ILE A 518 -7.90 -16.91 2.21
CA ILE A 518 -7.20 -16.47 0.99
C ILE A 518 -7.90 -16.97 -0.28
N PRO A 519 -8.27 -18.26 -0.43
CA PRO A 519 -9.09 -18.69 -1.56
C PRO A 519 -10.41 -17.96 -1.68
N PHE A 520 -11.11 -17.74 -0.55
CA PHE A 520 -12.35 -16.97 -0.53
C PHE A 520 -12.12 -15.54 -1.04
N THR A 521 -11.14 -14.83 -0.52
CA THR A 521 -10.85 -13.45 -0.94
C THR A 521 -10.44 -13.36 -2.40
N LYS A 522 -9.72 -14.35 -2.92
CA LYS A 522 -9.41 -14.47 -4.35
C LYS A 522 -10.67 -14.61 -5.20
N ASN A 523 -11.62 -15.43 -4.76
CA ASN A 523 -12.89 -15.65 -5.46
C ASN A 523 -13.71 -14.36 -5.55
N ILE A 524 -13.72 -13.56 -4.49
CA ILE A 524 -14.44 -12.28 -4.46
C ILE A 524 -13.66 -11.10 -5.04
N GLY A 525 -12.41 -11.30 -5.50
CA GLY A 525 -11.66 -10.32 -6.29
C GLY A 525 -10.39 -9.74 -5.66
N ILE A 526 -9.90 -10.25 -4.54
CA ILE A 526 -8.59 -9.87 -3.96
C ILE A 526 -7.56 -10.92 -4.38
N THR A 527 -6.69 -10.56 -5.30
CA THR A 527 -5.71 -11.47 -5.92
C THR A 527 -4.29 -11.30 -5.40
N THR A 528 -4.05 -10.25 -4.63
CA THR A 528 -2.72 -9.85 -4.17
C THR A 528 -2.24 -10.60 -2.91
N LEU A 529 -3.12 -11.32 -2.23
CA LEU A 529 -2.75 -12.15 -1.09
C LEU A 529 -2.08 -13.46 -1.55
N ASN A 530 -0.88 -13.72 -1.02
CA ASN A 530 -0.14 -14.94 -1.34
C ASN A 530 -0.40 -16.01 -0.27
N ALA A 531 -0.90 -17.19 -0.67
CA ALA A 531 -1.19 -18.29 0.24
C ALA A 531 0.06 -18.86 0.92
N ASP A 532 1.23 -18.75 0.29
CA ASP A 532 2.50 -19.28 0.83
C ASP A 532 3.18 -18.34 1.84
N PHE A 533 2.60 -17.14 2.04
CA PHE A 533 3.24 -16.11 2.87
C PHE A 533 3.15 -16.38 4.37
N GLY A 534 2.13 -17.13 4.84
CA GLY A 534 1.93 -17.42 6.26
C GLY A 534 1.59 -16.19 7.11
N TYR A 535 0.50 -15.51 6.77
CA TYR A 535 0.06 -14.30 7.49
C TYR A 535 -0.32 -14.56 8.95
N GLY A 536 -0.85 -15.76 9.24
CA GLY A 536 -1.37 -16.11 10.55
C GLY A 536 -2.58 -15.27 10.98
N ALA A 537 -2.87 -15.28 12.28
CA ALA A 537 -3.99 -14.55 12.87
C ALA A 537 -4.00 -13.03 12.61
N PRO A 538 -2.86 -12.32 12.44
CA PRO A 538 -2.84 -10.91 12.03
C PRO A 538 -3.58 -10.63 10.72
N LEU A 539 -3.77 -11.62 9.83
CA LEU A 539 -4.57 -11.46 8.62
C LEU A 539 -6.01 -11.00 8.93
N ALA A 540 -6.59 -11.45 10.05
CA ALA A 540 -7.89 -10.97 10.52
C ALA A 540 -7.96 -9.44 10.68
N LEU A 541 -6.82 -8.81 10.94
CA LEU A 541 -6.67 -7.39 11.17
C LEU A 541 -6.14 -6.64 9.94
N GLY A 542 -6.03 -7.33 8.79
CA GLY A 542 -5.59 -6.76 7.53
C GLY A 542 -4.09 -6.51 7.43
N SER A 543 -3.27 -7.45 7.89
CA SER A 543 -1.80 -7.39 7.74
C SER A 543 -1.31 -7.66 6.32
N GLY A 544 -2.12 -8.31 5.47
CA GLY A 544 -1.82 -8.55 4.06
C GLY A 544 -2.08 -7.32 3.22
N GLU A 545 -1.18 -6.99 2.30
CA GLU A 545 -1.33 -5.84 1.41
C GLU A 545 -2.28 -6.16 0.25
N VAL A 546 -3.17 -5.22 -0.05
CA VAL A 546 -4.19 -5.30 -1.10
C VAL A 546 -4.30 -3.99 -1.85
N LYS A 547 -4.93 -4.00 -3.01
CA LYS A 547 -5.24 -2.81 -3.80
C LYS A 547 -6.62 -2.26 -3.42
N ALA A 548 -6.78 -0.93 -3.49
CA ALA A 548 -8.10 -0.31 -3.24
C ALA A 548 -9.16 -0.80 -4.22
N ILE A 549 -8.80 -0.98 -5.48
CA ILE A 549 -9.69 -1.53 -6.52
C ILE A 549 -10.13 -2.97 -6.21
N GLU A 550 -9.28 -3.79 -5.61
CA GLU A 550 -9.64 -5.14 -5.19
C GLU A 550 -10.57 -5.13 -3.97
N MET A 551 -10.35 -4.22 -3.03
CA MET A 551 -11.27 -4.01 -1.92
C MET A 551 -12.64 -3.52 -2.39
N MET A 552 -12.68 -2.66 -3.39
CA MET A 552 -13.91 -2.23 -4.05
C MET A 552 -14.66 -3.43 -4.64
N GLN A 553 -13.96 -4.26 -5.41
CA GLN A 553 -14.55 -5.47 -5.99
C GLN A 553 -15.08 -6.43 -4.91
N ALA A 554 -14.32 -6.68 -3.85
CA ALA A 554 -14.72 -7.59 -2.78
C ALA A 554 -15.97 -7.10 -2.04
N TYR A 555 -16.05 -5.80 -1.74
CA TYR A 555 -17.20 -5.23 -1.05
C TYR A 555 -18.45 -5.11 -1.94
N SER A 556 -18.28 -4.97 -3.24
CA SER A 556 -19.40 -5.00 -4.20
C SER A 556 -20.15 -6.33 -4.19
N VAL A 557 -19.46 -7.42 -3.85
CA VAL A 557 -20.09 -8.74 -3.68
C VAL A 557 -21.09 -8.72 -2.51
N PHE A 558 -20.76 -8.05 -1.40
CA PHE A 558 -21.72 -7.86 -0.30
C PHE A 558 -22.90 -6.97 -0.72
N ALA A 559 -22.61 -5.87 -1.43
CA ALA A 559 -23.62 -4.95 -1.93
C ALA A 559 -24.65 -5.64 -2.82
N ASN A 560 -24.19 -6.63 -3.58
CA ASN A 560 -24.94 -7.34 -4.60
C ASN A 560 -25.34 -8.76 -4.15
N ASN A 561 -25.56 -8.96 -2.85
CA ASN A 561 -26.03 -10.23 -2.28
C ASN A 561 -25.23 -11.46 -2.72
N GLY A 562 -23.90 -11.38 -2.69
CA GLY A 562 -23.03 -12.50 -3.04
C GLY A 562 -22.70 -12.64 -4.52
N ILE A 563 -23.26 -11.80 -5.36
CA ILE A 563 -23.04 -11.80 -6.81
C ILE A 563 -21.85 -10.89 -7.14
N LYS A 564 -20.89 -11.42 -7.86
CA LYS A 564 -19.73 -10.71 -8.39
C LYS A 564 -20.00 -10.27 -9.81
N ASN A 565 -20.05 -8.97 -10.05
CA ASN A 565 -19.88 -8.36 -11.37
C ASN A 565 -18.44 -7.90 -11.48
N GLU A 566 -17.70 -8.42 -12.46
CA GLU A 566 -16.28 -8.12 -12.63
C GLU A 566 -16.05 -6.62 -12.88
N ALA A 567 -15.21 -6.00 -12.04
CA ALA A 567 -14.82 -4.62 -12.20
C ALA A 567 -14.10 -4.39 -13.53
N HIS A 568 -14.53 -3.40 -14.28
CA HIS A 568 -13.95 -3.08 -15.59
C HIS A 568 -14.04 -1.59 -15.89
N ALA A 569 -13.09 -1.13 -16.72
CA ALA A 569 -13.00 0.27 -17.14
C ALA A 569 -13.32 0.45 -18.63
N ILE A 570 -13.37 -0.63 -19.40
CA ILE A 570 -13.59 -0.62 -20.85
C ILE A 570 -14.92 -1.32 -21.16
N LYS A 571 -15.78 -0.63 -21.90
CA LYS A 571 -17.07 -1.16 -22.37
C LYS A 571 -16.96 -1.77 -23.76
N ARG A 572 -16.27 -1.05 -24.65
CA ARG A 572 -16.16 -1.43 -26.07
C ARG A 572 -14.89 -0.85 -26.68
N ILE A 573 -14.32 -1.58 -27.61
CA ILE A 573 -13.18 -1.17 -28.42
C ILE A 573 -13.56 -1.36 -29.90
N GLU A 574 -13.38 -0.32 -30.67
CA GLU A 574 -13.52 -0.35 -32.12
C GLU A 574 -12.18 -0.03 -32.79
N ASP A 575 -12.02 -0.48 -34.03
CA ASP A 575 -10.96 0.00 -34.92
C ASP A 575 -11.28 1.40 -35.47
N SER A 576 -10.37 1.96 -36.26
CA SER A 576 -10.55 3.28 -36.88
C SER A 576 -11.74 3.35 -37.83
N GLN A 577 -12.13 2.21 -38.42
CA GLN A 577 -13.24 2.11 -39.36
C GLN A 577 -14.60 1.87 -38.66
N GLY A 578 -14.62 1.72 -37.36
CA GLY A 578 -15.81 1.41 -36.56
C GLY A 578 -16.13 -0.08 -36.47
N GLY A 579 -15.22 -0.94 -36.92
CA GLY A 579 -15.32 -2.38 -36.69
C GLY A 579 -15.12 -2.70 -35.20
N VAL A 580 -16.05 -3.46 -34.60
CA VAL A 580 -15.98 -3.83 -33.20
C VAL A 580 -14.91 -4.90 -33.00
N ILE A 581 -13.84 -4.54 -32.26
CA ILE A 581 -12.78 -5.47 -31.86
C ILE A 581 -13.20 -6.23 -30.61
N GLU A 582 -13.79 -5.52 -29.66
CA GLU A 582 -14.26 -6.06 -28.40
C GLU A 582 -15.48 -5.30 -27.91
N GLU A 583 -16.45 -6.02 -27.41
CA GLU A 583 -17.59 -5.46 -26.70
C GLU A 583 -17.88 -6.32 -25.49
N ARG A 584 -17.98 -5.66 -24.35
CA ARG A 584 -18.35 -6.36 -23.12
C ARG A 584 -19.86 -6.57 -23.13
N VAL A 585 -20.27 -7.78 -23.43
CA VAL A 585 -21.65 -8.19 -23.19
C VAL A 585 -21.85 -8.24 -21.68
N ASN A 586 -22.88 -7.57 -21.17
CA ASN A 586 -23.26 -7.66 -19.76
C ASN A 586 -23.62 -9.13 -19.46
N LYS A 587 -22.63 -9.89 -18.99
CA LYS A 587 -22.85 -11.23 -18.46
C LYS A 587 -23.56 -11.08 -17.13
N GLN A 588 -24.56 -11.91 -16.88
CA GLN A 588 -25.17 -12.05 -15.57
C GLN A 588 -24.04 -12.33 -14.56
N GLY A 589 -24.00 -11.56 -13.46
CA GLY A 589 -22.96 -11.71 -12.43
C GLY A 589 -22.95 -13.13 -11.86
N GLN A 590 -21.80 -13.57 -11.43
CA GLN A 590 -21.62 -14.90 -10.84
C GLN A 590 -21.88 -14.86 -9.34
N GLU A 591 -22.70 -15.75 -8.82
CA GLU A 591 -22.79 -15.96 -7.38
C GLU A 591 -21.48 -16.62 -6.89
N VAL A 592 -20.73 -15.89 -6.08
CA VAL A 592 -19.42 -16.29 -5.56
C VAL A 592 -19.39 -16.40 -4.04
N PHE A 593 -20.46 -15.91 -3.41
CA PHE A 593 -20.59 -15.94 -1.96
C PHE A 593 -22.07 -16.07 -1.53
N SER A 594 -22.29 -16.49 -0.28
CA SER A 594 -23.63 -16.65 0.30
C SER A 594 -24.42 -15.33 0.29
N PRO A 595 -25.57 -15.26 -0.37
CA PRO A 595 -26.44 -14.09 -0.32
C PRO A 595 -26.86 -13.71 1.11
N ALA A 596 -27.15 -14.71 1.92
CA ALA A 596 -27.58 -14.54 3.30
C ALA A 596 -26.47 -13.98 4.19
N ALA A 597 -25.22 -14.46 4.05
CA ALA A 597 -24.08 -13.92 4.78
C ALA A 597 -23.74 -12.49 4.31
N SER A 598 -23.83 -12.23 3.01
CA SER A 598 -23.63 -10.88 2.43
C SER A 598 -24.63 -9.88 3.00
N TYR A 599 -25.91 -10.27 3.12
CA TYR A 599 -26.96 -9.45 3.72
C TYR A 599 -26.68 -9.16 5.20
N ILE A 600 -26.25 -10.17 5.98
CA ILE A 600 -25.94 -9.98 7.40
C ILE A 600 -24.78 -8.97 7.57
N ILE A 601 -23.73 -9.06 6.76
CA ILE A 601 -22.63 -8.09 6.77
C ILE A 601 -23.14 -6.68 6.41
N SER A 602 -23.97 -6.59 5.38
CA SER A 602 -24.56 -5.31 4.95
C SER A 602 -25.46 -4.71 6.04
N LYS A 603 -26.25 -5.52 6.72
CA LYS A 603 -27.08 -5.14 7.85
C LYS A 603 -26.24 -4.59 9.01
N ILE A 604 -25.21 -5.32 9.44
CA ILE A 604 -24.31 -4.87 10.52
C ILE A 604 -23.66 -3.52 10.19
N LEU A 605 -23.15 -3.38 8.97
CA LEU A 605 -22.39 -2.19 8.57
C LEU A 605 -23.26 -0.98 8.22
N SER A 606 -24.57 -1.16 7.99
CA SER A 606 -25.49 -0.06 7.67
C SER A 606 -26.30 0.44 8.87
N GLU A 607 -26.58 -0.41 9.86
CA GLU A 607 -27.44 -0.05 10.98
C GLU A 607 -26.67 0.64 12.13
N ASN A 608 -27.19 1.79 12.56
CA ASN A 608 -26.56 2.59 13.62
C ASN A 608 -26.65 1.96 15.03
N ASN A 609 -27.54 0.99 15.26
CA ASN A 609 -27.64 0.25 16.53
C ASN A 609 -26.42 -0.63 16.81
N TYR A 610 -25.68 -1.05 15.76
CA TYR A 610 -24.40 -1.76 15.94
C TYR A 610 -23.22 -0.82 16.09
N ARG A 611 -23.29 0.43 15.60
CA ARG A 611 -22.16 1.38 15.59
C ARG A 611 -21.92 2.00 16.97
N PRO A 612 -20.67 2.46 17.23
CA PRO A 612 -20.36 3.26 18.42
C PRO A 612 -21.29 4.48 18.54
N GLU A 613 -21.66 4.84 19.76
CA GLU A 613 -22.54 5.98 20.04
C GLU A 613 -21.88 7.35 19.83
N SER A 614 -20.65 7.38 19.35
CA SER A 614 -19.92 8.59 19.02
C SER A 614 -20.57 9.31 17.83
N PRO A 615 -20.83 10.63 17.93
CA PRO A 615 -21.33 11.44 16.82
C PRO A 615 -20.45 11.35 15.57
N THR A 616 -19.12 11.31 15.73
CA THR A 616 -18.16 11.20 14.64
C THR A 616 -18.39 9.93 13.81
N TRP A 617 -18.54 8.78 14.48
CA TRP A 617 -18.80 7.49 13.82
C TRP A 617 -20.14 7.49 13.09
N ARG A 618 -21.21 7.91 13.77
CA ARG A 618 -22.54 7.96 13.17
C ARG A 618 -22.59 8.94 12.00
N ASN A 619 -22.03 10.14 12.16
CA ASN A 619 -22.07 11.15 11.10
C ASN A 619 -21.22 10.77 9.88
N ASN A 620 -20.00 10.30 10.06
CA ASN A 620 -19.07 10.07 8.94
C ASN A 620 -19.38 8.79 8.15
N LEU A 621 -20.08 7.82 8.75
CA LEU A 621 -20.44 6.57 8.08
C LEU A 621 -21.92 6.49 7.66
N THR A 622 -22.68 7.58 7.77
CA THR A 622 -24.09 7.66 7.36
C THR A 622 -24.26 8.62 6.19
N VAL A 623 -24.93 8.15 5.15
CA VAL A 623 -25.37 8.99 4.02
C VAL A 623 -26.85 9.32 4.28
N SER A 624 -27.16 10.60 4.45
CA SER A 624 -28.50 11.05 4.81
C SER A 624 -29.55 10.63 3.77
N GLY A 625 -30.62 9.99 4.24
CA GLY A 625 -31.72 9.55 3.39
C GLY A 625 -31.39 8.35 2.48
N LYS A 626 -30.20 7.72 2.62
CA LYS A 626 -29.77 6.60 1.80
C LYS A 626 -29.28 5.43 2.65
N THR A 627 -29.58 4.22 2.22
CA THR A 627 -29.06 3.01 2.82
C THR A 627 -27.64 2.78 2.37
N ALA A 628 -26.69 2.83 3.30
CA ALA A 628 -25.28 2.61 3.01
C ALA A 628 -24.57 1.88 4.15
N ALA A 629 -23.75 0.92 3.80
CA ALA A 629 -22.88 0.16 4.68
C ALA A 629 -21.45 0.67 4.57
N ALA A 630 -20.71 0.78 5.68
CA ALA A 630 -19.33 1.25 5.64
C ALA A 630 -18.48 0.65 6.77
N LYS A 631 -17.21 0.43 6.46
CA LYS A 631 -16.17 -0.02 7.39
C LYS A 631 -14.90 0.80 7.23
N THR A 632 -14.38 1.28 8.34
CA THR A 632 -13.07 1.94 8.41
C THR A 632 -11.95 0.94 8.58
N GLY A 633 -10.77 1.28 8.09
CA GLY A 633 -9.52 0.55 8.29
C GLY A 633 -8.41 1.51 8.72
N THR A 634 -7.48 1.01 9.50
CA THR A 634 -6.23 1.70 9.86
C THR A 634 -5.16 0.64 9.99
N SER A 635 -4.07 0.77 9.23
CA SER A 635 -2.85 0.02 9.46
C SER A 635 -1.89 0.85 10.31
N ASN A 636 -1.05 0.19 11.08
CA ASN A 636 -0.10 0.85 11.95
C ASN A 636 1.33 0.41 11.62
N MET A 637 2.27 1.30 11.90
CA MET A 637 3.69 0.97 11.87
C MET A 637 4.39 1.51 13.12
N GLU A 638 5.49 0.88 13.50
CA GLU A 638 6.35 1.41 14.54
C GLU A 638 7.25 2.51 13.96
N ASN A 639 7.25 3.66 14.58
CA ASN A 639 8.21 4.71 14.29
C ASN A 639 9.56 4.30 14.88
N LYS A 640 10.51 3.94 14.05
CA LYS A 640 11.84 3.43 14.44
C LYS A 640 12.62 4.38 15.35
N LYS A 641 12.39 5.70 15.25
CA LYS A 641 13.09 6.71 16.07
C LYS A 641 12.52 6.82 17.48
N THR A 642 11.21 6.62 17.64
CA THR A 642 10.51 6.89 18.92
C THR A 642 9.92 5.64 19.57
N GLY A 643 9.93 4.49 18.90
CA GLY A 643 9.25 3.26 19.35
C GLY A 643 7.73 3.37 19.40
N LYS A 644 7.14 4.47 18.95
CA LYS A 644 5.70 4.68 18.98
C LYS A 644 5.03 4.00 17.80
N ILE A 645 3.94 3.29 18.06
CA ILE A 645 3.07 2.76 17.03
C ILE A 645 2.17 3.88 16.52
N LEU A 646 2.26 4.19 15.23
CA LEU A 646 1.54 5.26 14.56
C LEU A 646 0.76 4.71 13.37
N PRO A 647 -0.38 5.34 13.00
CA PRO A 647 -1.09 5.02 11.76
C PRO A 647 -0.20 5.23 10.53
N ARG A 648 -0.41 4.39 9.51
CA ARG A 648 0.26 4.47 8.20
C ARG A 648 -0.72 4.61 7.05
N ASP A 649 -1.65 3.66 6.93
CA ASP A 649 -2.69 3.66 5.91
C ASP A 649 -4.05 3.79 6.57
N THR A 650 -4.88 4.68 6.07
CA THR A 650 -6.24 4.88 6.55
C THR A 650 -7.24 4.63 5.43
N TRP A 651 -8.30 3.90 5.75
CA TRP A 651 -9.27 3.41 4.78
C TRP A 651 -10.70 3.69 5.21
N THR A 652 -11.56 3.92 4.23
CA THR A 652 -13.00 3.72 4.37
C THR A 652 -13.53 3.05 3.13
N VAL A 653 -14.09 1.88 3.32
CA VAL A 653 -14.73 1.10 2.27
C VAL A 653 -16.21 1.02 2.59
N GLY A 654 -17.04 1.44 1.67
CA GLY A 654 -18.47 1.39 1.89
C GLY A 654 -19.27 1.37 0.60
N TYR A 655 -20.53 0.97 0.74
CA TYR A 655 -21.40 0.70 -0.40
C TYR A 655 -22.87 0.96 -0.07
N SER A 656 -23.63 1.23 -1.10
CA SER A 656 -25.08 1.05 -1.18
C SER A 656 -25.37 -0.15 -2.10
N PRO A 657 -26.62 -0.58 -2.30
CA PRO A 657 -26.94 -1.55 -3.34
C PRO A 657 -26.48 -1.12 -4.77
N ASN A 658 -26.36 0.18 -5.01
CA ASN A 658 -26.03 0.73 -6.32
C ASN A 658 -24.53 0.92 -6.55
N ILE A 659 -23.81 1.46 -5.57
CA ILE A 659 -22.43 1.93 -5.73
C ILE A 659 -21.56 1.45 -4.57
N THR A 660 -20.37 0.95 -4.89
CA THR A 660 -19.28 0.67 -3.93
C THR A 660 -18.16 1.69 -4.12
N THR A 661 -17.68 2.27 -3.02
CA THR A 661 -16.60 3.28 -3.02
C THR A 661 -15.55 2.95 -1.97
N VAL A 662 -14.30 3.05 -2.36
CA VAL A 662 -13.13 2.95 -1.48
C VAL A 662 -12.39 4.27 -1.47
N VAL A 663 -12.07 4.75 -0.28
CA VAL A 663 -11.17 5.86 -0.06
C VAL A 663 -10.00 5.38 0.80
N TRP A 664 -8.80 5.69 0.34
CA TRP A 664 -7.56 5.56 1.10
C TRP A 664 -6.96 6.96 1.34
N ALA A 665 -6.35 7.17 2.51
CA ALA A 665 -5.54 8.36 2.78
C ALA A 665 -4.29 7.98 3.59
N GLY A 666 -3.16 8.59 3.24
CA GLY A 666 -1.84 8.27 3.82
C GLY A 666 -0.72 8.99 3.09
N ASN A 667 0.48 8.47 3.21
CA ASN A 667 1.66 8.94 2.50
C ASN A 667 2.09 7.93 1.43
N VAL A 668 2.44 8.43 0.24
CA VAL A 668 2.85 7.56 -0.88
C VAL A 668 4.08 6.74 -0.55
N ASP A 669 5.03 7.32 0.17
CA ASP A 669 6.25 6.68 0.64
C ASP A 669 6.03 5.73 1.85
N GLY A 670 4.80 5.66 2.38
CA GLY A 670 4.44 4.83 3.52
C GLY A 670 4.93 5.37 4.87
N SER A 671 5.39 6.63 4.94
CA SER A 671 5.77 7.28 6.20
C SER A 671 4.57 7.39 7.16
N PRO A 672 4.83 7.38 8.50
CA PRO A 672 3.77 7.34 9.49
C PRO A 672 2.98 8.65 9.56
N LEU A 673 1.71 8.53 9.93
CA LEU A 673 0.77 9.62 10.18
C LEU A 673 0.77 10.01 11.65
N LYS A 674 0.10 11.11 12.00
CA LYS A 674 -0.14 11.45 13.41
C LYS A 674 -1.18 10.48 14.01
N GLY A 675 -1.10 10.23 15.31
CA GLY A 675 -1.93 9.25 16.02
C GLY A 675 -3.44 9.50 15.94
N THR A 676 -3.87 10.70 15.56
CA THR A 676 -5.28 11.06 15.35
C THR A 676 -5.79 10.83 13.93
N CYS A 677 -4.91 10.49 12.97
CA CYS A 677 -5.26 10.17 11.60
C CYS A 677 -5.60 8.68 11.47
N ASP A 678 -6.85 8.35 11.62
CA ASP A 678 -7.38 7.00 11.40
C ASP A 678 -8.43 7.00 10.30
N GLY A 679 -8.99 5.83 9.99
CA GLY A 679 -9.96 5.70 8.90
C GLY A 679 -11.21 6.56 9.07
N ILE A 680 -11.68 6.79 10.31
CA ILE A 680 -12.88 7.59 10.56
C ILE A 680 -12.63 9.10 10.42
N ASN A 681 -11.39 9.55 10.67
CA ASN A 681 -11.04 10.96 10.63
C ASN A 681 -10.45 11.38 9.29
N CYS A 682 -9.59 10.54 8.65
CA CYS A 682 -8.83 10.92 7.47
C CYS A 682 -9.37 10.39 6.13
N ALA A 683 -10.19 9.33 6.13
CA ALA A 683 -10.75 8.74 4.91
C ALA A 683 -12.29 8.84 4.83
N ALA A 684 -12.99 8.65 5.95
CA ALA A 684 -14.44 8.61 5.96
C ALA A 684 -15.13 9.91 5.52
N PRO A 685 -14.61 11.12 5.81
CA PRO A 685 -15.26 12.33 5.34
C PRO A 685 -15.31 12.43 3.81
N ALA A 686 -14.23 12.02 3.11
CA ALA A 686 -14.22 11.98 1.65
C ALA A 686 -15.19 10.92 1.10
N TRP A 687 -15.20 9.72 1.70
CA TRP A 687 -16.16 8.66 1.36
C TRP A 687 -17.59 9.15 1.48
N LYS A 688 -17.95 9.79 2.60
CA LYS A 688 -19.29 10.30 2.83
C LYS A 688 -19.66 11.38 1.81
N LYS A 689 -18.77 12.36 1.56
CA LYS A 689 -19.00 13.43 0.58
C LYS A 689 -19.30 12.83 -0.80
N PHE A 690 -18.45 11.88 -1.24
CA PHE A 690 -18.63 11.25 -2.55
C PHE A 690 -19.92 10.42 -2.62
N MET A 691 -20.18 9.56 -1.65
CA MET A 691 -21.41 8.75 -1.64
C MET A 691 -22.67 9.61 -1.57
N THR A 692 -22.64 10.74 -0.84
CA THR A 692 -23.75 11.69 -0.81
C THR A 692 -24.01 12.27 -2.20
N TYR A 693 -22.96 12.65 -2.91
CA TYR A 693 -23.08 13.17 -4.27
C TYR A 693 -23.52 12.08 -5.27
N ALA A 694 -22.89 10.93 -5.22
CA ALA A 694 -23.13 9.85 -6.18
C ALA A 694 -24.54 9.24 -6.07
N LEU A 695 -25.12 9.27 -4.87
CA LEU A 695 -26.46 8.72 -4.61
C LEU A 695 -27.57 9.77 -4.64
N LYS A 696 -27.27 11.07 -4.81
CA LYS A 696 -28.25 12.15 -4.66
C LYS A 696 -29.51 11.95 -5.52
N ASP A 697 -29.32 11.59 -6.77
CA ASP A 697 -30.38 11.47 -7.78
C ASP A 697 -30.94 10.03 -7.89
N LEU A 698 -30.37 9.06 -7.15
CA LEU A 698 -30.86 7.68 -7.11
C LEU A 698 -31.91 7.52 -6.02
N PRO A 699 -32.92 6.66 -6.20
CA PRO A 699 -33.85 6.33 -5.13
C PRO A 699 -33.12 5.66 -3.95
N ASN A 700 -33.64 5.76 -2.74
CA ASN A 700 -33.13 4.97 -1.62
C ASN A 700 -33.50 3.50 -1.84
N THR A 701 -32.50 2.68 -2.08
CA THR A 701 -32.66 1.24 -2.27
C THR A 701 -32.17 0.53 -1.01
N PRO A 702 -33.01 -0.19 -0.28
CA PRO A 702 -32.59 -0.99 0.87
C PRO A 702 -31.82 -2.23 0.40
N PHE A 703 -30.96 -2.77 1.26
CA PHE A 703 -30.39 -4.10 1.03
C PHE A 703 -31.52 -5.13 1.05
N LYS A 704 -31.62 -5.93 -0.02
CA LYS A 704 -32.68 -6.90 -0.17
C LYS A 704 -32.38 -8.12 0.70
N GLU A 705 -33.32 -8.46 1.60
CA GLU A 705 -33.25 -9.66 2.40
C GLU A 705 -33.43 -10.91 1.48
N PRO A 706 -32.43 -11.79 1.39
CA PRO A 706 -32.52 -12.98 0.56
C PRO A 706 -33.26 -14.11 1.27
N ALA A 707 -33.62 -15.13 0.50
CA ALA A 707 -34.07 -16.42 1.10
C ALA A 707 -32.88 -17.09 1.83
N GLY A 708 -33.21 -18.02 2.74
CA GLY A 708 -32.17 -18.77 3.48
C GLY A 708 -31.71 -18.13 4.79
N LEU A 709 -32.44 -17.10 5.26
CA LEU A 709 -32.24 -16.53 6.58
C LEU A 709 -33.25 -17.11 7.57
N PHE A 710 -32.76 -17.46 8.74
CA PHE A 710 -33.56 -17.95 9.85
C PHE A 710 -33.71 -16.84 10.88
N LYS A 711 -34.97 -16.45 11.18
CA LYS A 711 -35.30 -15.55 12.29
C LYS A 711 -35.69 -16.41 13.47
N ILE A 712 -34.82 -16.49 14.45
CA ILE A 712 -34.95 -17.43 15.58
C ILE A 712 -34.91 -16.70 16.91
N LYS A 713 -35.50 -17.32 17.92
CA LYS A 713 -35.29 -16.91 19.31
C LYS A 713 -34.06 -17.62 19.86
N THR A 714 -33.24 -16.90 20.56
CA THR A 714 -32.00 -17.44 21.14
C THR A 714 -31.92 -17.09 22.63
N ALA A 715 -31.19 -17.92 23.35
CA ALA A 715 -30.79 -17.60 24.71
C ALA A 715 -29.74 -16.49 24.67
N LYS A 716 -29.87 -15.45 25.50
CA LYS A 716 -29.07 -14.22 25.46
C LYS A 716 -27.57 -14.46 25.59
N LEU A 717 -27.16 -15.39 26.43
CA LEU A 717 -25.76 -15.66 26.71
C LEU A 717 -25.15 -16.72 25.80
N SER A 718 -25.88 -17.78 25.45
CA SER A 718 -25.32 -18.80 24.57
C SER A 718 -25.44 -18.44 23.09
N GLY A 719 -26.44 -17.65 22.71
CA GLY A 719 -26.77 -17.40 21.32
C GLY A 719 -27.37 -18.61 20.59
N LEU A 720 -27.63 -19.70 21.31
CA LEU A 720 -28.23 -20.91 20.77
C LEU A 720 -29.74 -20.80 20.67
N LEU A 721 -30.33 -21.57 19.75
CA LEU A 721 -31.79 -21.66 19.59
C LEU A 721 -32.43 -22.03 20.93
N SER A 722 -33.48 -21.31 21.36
CA SER A 722 -34.15 -21.55 22.63
C SER A 722 -35.65 -21.27 22.56
N ASP A 723 -36.48 -22.15 23.07
CA ASP A 723 -37.94 -21.95 23.13
C ASP A 723 -38.32 -20.82 24.09
N SER A 724 -37.52 -20.63 25.13
CA SER A 724 -37.70 -19.56 26.13
C SER A 724 -36.80 -18.34 25.83
N GLY A 725 -36.24 -18.27 24.62
CA GLY A 725 -35.27 -17.26 24.24
C GLY A 725 -35.86 -15.85 24.23
N ILE A 726 -35.11 -14.92 24.78
CA ILE A 726 -35.46 -13.51 24.89
C ILE A 726 -34.77 -12.64 23.84
N SER A 727 -33.82 -13.19 23.09
CA SER A 727 -33.10 -12.51 22.02
C SER A 727 -33.54 -13.03 20.66
N ASN A 728 -33.83 -12.12 19.73
CA ASN A 728 -34.07 -12.46 18.34
C ASN A 728 -32.74 -12.40 17.57
N MET A 729 -32.44 -13.42 16.79
CA MET A 729 -31.25 -13.52 15.98
C MET A 729 -31.62 -13.82 14.53
N THR A 730 -30.83 -13.27 13.60
CA THR A 730 -30.89 -13.63 12.19
C THR A 730 -29.64 -14.45 11.87
N ALA A 731 -29.80 -15.69 11.41
CA ALA A 731 -28.70 -16.59 11.12
C ALA A 731 -28.80 -17.21 9.73
N VAL A 732 -27.66 -17.62 9.16
CA VAL A 732 -27.57 -18.34 7.89
C VAL A 732 -27.73 -19.83 8.08
N LYS A 733 -27.38 -20.33 9.25
CA LYS A 733 -27.48 -21.75 9.64
C LYS A 733 -28.15 -21.85 11.00
N LEU A 734 -28.72 -23.00 11.26
CA LEU A 734 -29.24 -23.34 12.57
C LEU A 734 -28.25 -24.23 13.30
N ASP A 735 -28.18 -24.07 14.61
CA ASP A 735 -27.48 -24.98 15.50
C ASP A 735 -28.45 -25.85 16.27
N GLU A 736 -27.92 -26.78 17.04
CA GLU A 736 -28.74 -27.61 17.94
C GLU A 736 -29.50 -26.74 18.94
N LYS A 737 -30.70 -27.20 19.26
CA LYS A 737 -31.54 -26.52 20.22
C LYS A 737 -30.92 -26.60 21.60
N ASP A 738 -30.82 -25.50 22.26
CA ASP A 738 -30.43 -25.43 23.66
C ASP A 738 -31.59 -25.91 24.55
N THR A 739 -31.64 -27.21 24.77
CA THR A 739 -32.69 -27.87 25.52
C THR A 739 -32.46 -27.89 27.04
N GLY A 740 -31.33 -27.38 27.51
CA GLY A 740 -30.88 -27.52 28.89
C GLY A 740 -30.65 -26.24 29.71
N ASN A 741 -30.90 -25.07 29.13
CA ASN A 741 -30.63 -23.79 29.80
C ASN A 741 -31.64 -23.46 30.88
N LYS A 742 -31.34 -23.90 32.10
CA LYS A 742 -31.99 -23.31 33.29
C LYS A 742 -31.02 -22.26 33.86
N GLU A 743 -31.53 -21.07 34.03
CA GLU A 743 -30.86 -20.03 34.83
C GLU A 743 -30.78 -20.53 36.25
N VAL A 744 -29.59 -20.50 36.81
CA VAL A 744 -29.31 -20.87 38.20
C VAL A 744 -28.72 -19.65 38.89
N LYS A 745 -29.31 -19.29 40.02
CA LYS A 745 -28.71 -18.24 40.87
C LYS A 745 -27.53 -18.82 41.60
N LEU A 746 -26.37 -18.22 41.41
CA LEU A 746 -25.11 -18.60 42.05
C LEU A 746 -24.54 -17.44 42.85
N ASP A 747 -23.74 -17.73 43.84
CA ASP A 747 -22.99 -16.77 44.60
C ASP A 747 -21.78 -16.35 43.76
N GLY A 748 -21.70 -15.09 43.37
CA GLY A 748 -20.62 -14.53 42.49
C GLY A 748 -19.23 -14.55 43.10
N LEU A 749 -19.10 -14.79 44.42
CA LEU A 749 -17.79 -14.88 45.08
C LEU A 749 -17.02 -16.15 44.68
N CYS A 750 -17.70 -17.30 44.64
CA CYS A 750 -17.04 -18.58 44.37
C CYS A 750 -17.83 -19.47 43.40
N GLY A 751 -19.00 -19.03 42.92
CA GLY A 751 -19.85 -19.84 42.06
C GLY A 751 -20.60 -20.96 42.78
N GLY A 752 -20.65 -20.94 44.09
CA GLY A 752 -21.43 -21.85 44.90
C GLY A 752 -22.90 -21.49 44.95
N PRO A 753 -23.71 -22.31 45.63
CA PRO A 753 -25.17 -22.03 45.81
C PRO A 753 -25.34 -20.73 46.61
N VAL A 754 -26.40 -19.99 46.26
CA VAL A 754 -26.85 -18.80 47.01
C VAL A 754 -27.27 -19.25 48.41
N THR A 755 -26.78 -18.55 49.43
CA THR A 755 -27.17 -18.75 50.83
C THR A 755 -27.84 -17.49 51.36
N ALA A 756 -28.33 -17.57 52.62
CA ALA A 756 -28.88 -16.39 53.30
C ALA A 756 -27.82 -15.26 53.51
N ASN A 757 -26.56 -15.60 53.45
CA ASN A 757 -25.44 -14.66 53.59
C ASN A 757 -24.93 -14.10 52.26
N THR A 758 -25.47 -14.57 51.15
CA THR A 758 -25.09 -14.06 49.81
C THR A 758 -25.82 -12.74 49.60
N PRO A 759 -25.05 -11.61 49.47
CA PRO A 759 -25.67 -10.31 49.15
C PRO A 759 -26.47 -10.39 47.87
N GLU A 760 -27.59 -9.72 47.80
CA GLU A 760 -28.43 -9.74 46.56
C GLU A 760 -27.61 -9.39 45.29
N ASP A 761 -26.68 -8.53 45.44
CA ASP A 761 -25.83 -8.11 44.34
C ASP A 761 -24.66 -9.06 44.05
N SER A 762 -24.41 -10.03 44.94
CA SER A 762 -23.48 -11.14 44.69
C SER A 762 -24.14 -12.27 43.95
N ILE A 763 -25.45 -12.18 43.76
CA ILE A 763 -26.19 -13.20 43.05
C ILE A 763 -25.94 -12.98 41.54
N VAL A 764 -25.20 -13.90 40.95
CA VAL A 764 -25.01 -13.97 39.48
C VAL A 764 -25.91 -15.06 38.93
N ILE A 765 -26.38 -14.83 37.68
CA ILE A 765 -27.14 -15.83 36.97
C ILE A 765 -26.12 -16.74 36.25
N GLY A 766 -26.06 -18.00 36.69
CA GLY A 766 -25.31 -19.04 35.99
C GLY A 766 -26.28 -19.84 35.07
N TYR A 767 -25.69 -20.61 34.19
CA TYR A 767 -26.41 -21.48 33.25
C TYR A 767 -25.94 -22.92 33.43
N THR A 768 -26.86 -23.86 33.22
CA THR A 768 -26.49 -25.27 33.23
C THR A 768 -25.53 -25.63 32.09
N PRO A 769 -24.76 -26.74 32.23
CA PRO A 769 -23.56 -26.99 31.43
C PRO A 769 -23.69 -27.15 29.91
N SER A 770 -24.89 -27.27 29.38
CA SER A 770 -25.15 -27.37 27.92
C SER A 770 -25.04 -26.06 27.18
N SER A 771 -24.84 -24.94 27.86
CA SER A 771 -24.99 -23.56 27.31
C SER A 771 -23.66 -22.91 26.96
N LYS A 772 -22.85 -23.56 26.17
CA LYS A 772 -21.61 -22.93 25.68
C LYS A 772 -21.93 -21.87 24.63
N PRO A 773 -21.39 -20.64 24.76
CA PRO A 773 -21.61 -19.55 23.77
C PRO A 773 -21.12 -19.96 22.39
N ILE A 774 -21.95 -19.64 21.39
CA ILE A 774 -21.81 -20.10 20.01
C ILE A 774 -20.44 -19.79 19.38
N VAL A 775 -19.81 -18.67 19.75
CA VAL A 775 -18.48 -18.28 19.24
C VAL A 775 -17.38 -18.83 20.13
N ASP A 776 -17.45 -18.56 21.42
CA ASP A 776 -16.34 -18.82 22.34
C ASP A 776 -16.18 -20.30 22.70
N ARG A 777 -17.16 -21.17 22.40
CA ARG A 777 -17.08 -22.62 22.63
C ARG A 777 -16.03 -23.36 21.80
N TYR A 778 -15.51 -22.73 20.76
CA TYR A 778 -14.53 -23.35 19.86
C TYR A 778 -13.13 -23.51 20.47
N ASP A 779 -12.85 -22.79 21.56
CA ASP A 779 -11.57 -22.88 22.25
C ASP A 779 -11.78 -22.79 23.77
N PRO A 780 -11.17 -23.67 24.59
CA PRO A 780 -11.33 -23.66 26.04
C PRO A 780 -10.92 -22.35 26.71
N GLU A 781 -9.86 -21.68 26.24
CA GLU A 781 -9.42 -20.42 26.81
C GLU A 781 -10.35 -19.27 26.45
N TRP A 782 -10.94 -19.29 25.24
CA TRP A 782 -11.99 -18.34 24.87
C TRP A 782 -13.22 -18.51 25.74
N LEU A 783 -13.63 -19.77 25.95
CA LEU A 783 -14.79 -20.12 26.78
C LEU A 783 -14.57 -19.66 28.23
N LYS A 784 -13.39 -19.89 28.81
CA LYS A 784 -13.02 -19.42 30.14
C LYS A 784 -13.08 -17.88 30.21
N GLY A 785 -12.51 -17.18 29.22
CA GLY A 785 -12.58 -15.73 29.14
C GLY A 785 -14.00 -15.19 29.00
N PHE A 786 -14.87 -15.90 28.25
CA PHE A 786 -16.30 -15.57 28.11
C PHE A 786 -17.01 -15.65 29.46
N PHE A 787 -16.87 -16.77 30.18
CA PHE A 787 -17.51 -16.95 31.47
C PHE A 787 -17.05 -15.92 32.50
N ALA A 788 -15.76 -15.62 32.53
CA ALA A 788 -15.25 -14.59 33.40
C ALA A 788 -15.86 -13.21 33.08
N ALA A 789 -15.97 -12.84 31.79
CA ALA A 789 -16.58 -11.59 31.36
C ALA A 789 -18.08 -11.51 31.60
N ALA A 790 -18.76 -12.65 31.60
CA ALA A 790 -20.18 -12.75 31.87
C ALA A 790 -20.52 -12.75 33.37
N ASN A 791 -19.52 -12.60 34.22
CA ASN A 791 -19.65 -12.80 35.68
C ASN A 791 -20.24 -14.16 36.08
N ILE A 792 -20.07 -15.14 35.21
CA ILE A 792 -20.43 -16.53 35.50
C ILE A 792 -19.18 -17.15 36.11
N SER A 793 -19.32 -17.65 37.33
CA SER A 793 -18.22 -18.39 37.94
C SER A 793 -17.77 -19.50 36.99
N ALA A 794 -16.54 -19.47 36.57
CA ALA A 794 -15.93 -20.48 35.70
C ALA A 794 -15.93 -21.88 36.37
N MET A 795 -16.20 -21.93 37.66
CA MET A 795 -16.34 -23.16 38.45
C MET A 795 -17.67 -23.88 38.20
N ALA A 796 -18.68 -23.24 37.65
CA ALA A 796 -19.84 -23.91 37.10
C ALA A 796 -19.53 -24.43 35.68
N ASN A 797 -18.49 -25.14 35.55
CA ASN A 797 -18.22 -26.26 34.67
C ASN A 797 -17.82 -26.11 33.24
N ILE A 798 -16.56 -26.32 33.06
CA ILE A 798 -15.98 -27.13 31.96
C ILE A 798 -16.61 -28.56 31.98
N ASP A 799 -17.01 -29.11 33.15
CA ASP A 799 -17.41 -30.53 33.32
C ASP A 799 -18.87 -30.74 33.75
N GLY A 800 -19.73 -29.73 33.71
CA GLY A 800 -21.12 -29.94 33.95
C GLY A 800 -21.56 -30.07 35.41
N LYS A 801 -20.75 -29.70 36.42
CA LYS A 801 -21.12 -29.79 37.82
C LYS A 801 -21.14 -28.41 38.48
N THR A 802 -22.30 -27.96 38.94
CA THR A 802 -22.38 -26.80 39.85
C THR A 802 -21.67 -27.12 41.16
N SER A 803 -20.86 -26.18 41.67
CA SER A 803 -20.32 -26.30 43.01
C SER A 803 -21.50 -26.50 44.02
N THR A 804 -21.44 -27.52 44.83
CA THR A 804 -22.41 -27.76 45.89
C THR A 804 -21.98 -27.10 47.19
N THR A 805 -20.80 -26.53 47.24
CA THR A 805 -20.26 -25.91 48.44
C THR A 805 -20.60 -24.43 48.48
N PRO A 806 -21.23 -23.91 49.52
CA PRO A 806 -21.44 -22.47 49.70
C PRO A 806 -20.14 -21.72 49.78
N CYS A 807 -20.13 -20.48 49.33
CA CYS A 807 -18.96 -19.60 49.43
C CYS A 807 -18.68 -19.28 50.92
N ASP A 808 -17.42 -19.27 51.31
CA ASP A 808 -16.98 -18.83 52.65
C ASP A 808 -17.12 -17.31 52.74
N ARG A 809 -18.20 -16.88 53.44
CA ARG A 809 -18.55 -15.48 53.66
C ARG A 809 -18.78 -15.20 55.14
N PRO A 810 -18.43 -14.01 55.62
CA PRO A 810 -18.88 -13.54 56.90
C PRO A 810 -20.41 -13.46 56.96
N ASN A 811 -20.97 -13.76 58.13
CA ASN A 811 -22.43 -13.79 58.36
C ASN A 811 -23.11 -12.42 58.36
N SER A 812 -22.37 -11.34 58.22
CA SER A 812 -22.90 -9.98 58.20
C SER A 812 -22.01 -9.03 57.42
N LYS A 813 -22.62 -8.00 56.84
CA LYS A 813 -21.95 -6.86 56.26
C LYS A 813 -21.10 -6.14 57.34
N GLY A 814 -19.84 -5.88 57.05
CA GLY A 814 -18.97 -5.13 57.97
C GLY A 814 -19.25 -3.63 57.97
N THR A 815 -18.45 -2.87 58.68
CA THR A 815 -18.54 -1.41 58.74
C THR A 815 -17.40 -0.81 57.93
N VAL A 816 -17.70 0.11 56.99
CA VAL A 816 -16.73 0.88 56.26
C VAL A 816 -17.12 2.36 56.30
N ASN A 817 -16.22 3.19 56.82
CA ASN A 817 -16.39 4.63 56.82
C ASN A 817 -15.79 5.22 55.56
N ILE A 818 -16.57 6.02 54.85
CA ILE A 818 -16.17 6.67 53.60
C ILE A 818 -16.21 8.17 53.82
N SER A 819 -15.22 8.89 53.38
CA SER A 819 -15.18 10.36 53.43
C SER A 819 -14.66 10.91 52.10
N THR A 820 -15.19 12.06 51.72
CA THR A 820 -14.78 12.78 50.53
C THR A 820 -14.34 14.20 50.86
N LYS A 821 -13.30 14.70 50.18
CA LYS A 821 -12.80 16.05 50.34
C LYS A 821 -12.35 16.59 48.98
N ILE A 822 -12.76 17.83 48.66
CA ILE A 822 -12.27 18.53 47.48
C ILE A 822 -11.02 19.31 47.86
N VAL A 823 -9.89 19.07 47.20
CA VAL A 823 -8.58 19.64 47.50
C VAL A 823 -7.95 20.23 46.22
N GLY A 824 -7.03 21.22 46.46
CA GLY A 824 -6.27 21.86 45.40
C GLY A 824 -6.72 23.30 45.08
N ALA A 825 -5.79 24.11 44.58
CA ALA A 825 -6.06 25.47 44.12
C ALA A 825 -6.89 25.38 42.83
N GLY A 826 -8.19 25.74 42.91
CA GLY A 826 -9.13 25.64 41.81
C GLY A 826 -10.11 24.46 41.92
N GLN A 827 -10.13 23.74 43.04
CA GLN A 827 -11.08 22.65 43.32
C GLN A 827 -11.09 21.51 42.29
N ASN A 828 -9.91 21.08 41.86
CA ASN A 828 -9.75 20.13 40.75
C ASN A 828 -9.41 18.70 41.16
N ILE A 829 -9.31 18.40 42.47
CA ILE A 829 -9.01 17.06 42.95
C ILE A 829 -10.03 16.63 43.98
N LEU A 830 -10.70 15.51 43.72
CA LEU A 830 -11.55 14.81 44.70
C LEU A 830 -10.67 13.78 45.43
N GLU A 831 -10.47 13.95 46.72
CA GLU A 831 -9.85 12.96 47.60
C GLU A 831 -10.96 12.13 48.25
N VAL A 832 -10.89 10.81 48.12
CA VAL A 832 -11.80 9.86 48.73
C VAL A 832 -11.01 8.95 49.63
N SER A 833 -11.38 8.92 50.91
CA SER A 833 -10.72 8.07 51.88
C SER A 833 -11.73 7.07 52.51
N TRP A 834 -11.25 5.89 52.80
CA TRP A 834 -12.05 4.88 53.50
C TRP A 834 -11.25 4.17 54.55
N SER A 835 -11.98 3.69 55.58
CA SER A 835 -11.41 2.85 56.62
C SER A 835 -12.49 1.94 57.22
N GLY A 836 -12.15 0.70 57.51
CA GLY A 836 -13.14 -0.25 58.02
C GLY A 836 -12.58 -1.58 58.43
N ASP A 837 -13.50 -2.47 58.82
CA ASP A 837 -13.17 -3.84 59.26
C ASP A 837 -13.16 -4.83 58.08
N ARG A 838 -13.46 -4.38 56.87
CA ARG A 838 -13.47 -5.16 55.64
C ARG A 838 -12.40 -4.70 54.62
N PRO A 839 -11.68 -5.63 54.02
CA PRO A 839 -10.76 -5.25 52.93
C PRO A 839 -11.51 -4.90 51.65
N ILE A 840 -11.27 -3.72 51.12
CA ILE A 840 -11.95 -3.23 49.90
C ILE A 840 -11.23 -3.74 48.64
N ALA A 841 -11.96 -4.42 47.78
CA ALA A 841 -11.49 -4.97 46.53
C ALA A 841 -11.81 -4.09 45.32
N LYS A 842 -12.91 -3.31 45.38
CA LYS A 842 -13.32 -2.48 44.25
C LYS A 842 -13.79 -1.10 44.72
N PHE A 843 -13.44 -0.08 43.95
CA PHE A 843 -13.72 1.32 44.20
C PHE A 843 -14.30 1.96 42.94
N ARG A 844 -15.41 2.71 43.09
CA ARG A 844 -16.03 3.44 42.00
C ARG A 844 -16.50 4.80 42.51
N VAL A 845 -16.22 5.87 41.75
CA VAL A 845 -16.68 7.23 42.05
C VAL A 845 -17.41 7.79 40.83
N SER A 846 -18.56 8.36 41.07
CA SER A 846 -19.31 9.13 40.09
C SER A 846 -19.70 10.51 40.62
N VAL A 847 -19.78 11.47 39.72
CA VAL A 847 -20.22 12.84 40.01
C VAL A 847 -21.35 13.16 39.03
N ASP A 848 -22.49 13.61 39.57
CA ASP A 848 -23.69 13.92 38.79
C ASP A 848 -24.06 12.78 37.83
N GLY A 849 -23.95 11.53 38.30
CA GLY A 849 -24.24 10.32 37.55
C GLY A 849 -23.16 9.86 36.56
N LYS A 850 -22.09 10.64 36.35
CA LYS A 850 -20.99 10.30 35.45
C LYS A 850 -19.86 9.64 36.23
N VAL A 851 -19.46 8.44 35.85
CA VAL A 851 -18.32 7.73 36.46
C VAL A 851 -17.03 8.49 36.17
N LEU A 852 -16.31 8.89 37.19
CA LEU A 852 -14.99 9.54 37.10
C LEU A 852 -13.86 8.52 37.22
N LYS A 853 -13.99 7.56 38.10
CA LYS A 853 -12.98 6.53 38.32
C LYS A 853 -13.64 5.21 38.76
N GLU A 854 -13.12 4.12 38.24
CA GLU A 854 -13.40 2.78 38.70
C GLU A 854 -12.08 2.01 38.77
N THR A 855 -11.79 1.38 39.93
CA THR A 855 -10.54 0.67 40.17
C THR A 855 -10.82 -0.61 40.94
N THR A 856 -10.16 -1.69 40.54
CA THR A 856 -10.10 -2.94 41.28
C THR A 856 -8.70 -3.06 41.86
N TYR A 857 -8.62 -3.32 43.17
CA TYR A 857 -7.34 -3.45 43.87
C TYR A 857 -6.90 -4.91 43.84
N GLU A 858 -5.64 -5.16 43.45
CA GLU A 858 -5.05 -6.50 43.45
C GLU A 858 -4.88 -6.99 44.92
N ASP A 859 -4.50 -6.07 45.80
CA ASP A 859 -4.44 -6.31 47.25
C ASP A 859 -5.55 -5.50 47.95
N ALA A 860 -6.58 -6.19 48.41
CA ALA A 860 -7.68 -5.56 49.13
C ALA A 860 -7.22 -5.00 50.49
N ALA A 861 -7.39 -3.71 50.70
CA ALA A 861 -6.96 -3.01 51.90
C ALA A 861 -8.15 -2.53 52.75
N ARG A 862 -8.00 -2.60 54.09
CA ARG A 862 -9.02 -2.09 55.01
C ARG A 862 -9.09 -0.57 55.09
N ASN A 863 -8.01 0.09 54.73
CA ASN A 863 -7.90 1.56 54.70
C ASN A 863 -7.27 2.00 53.39
N GLY A 864 -7.73 3.12 52.85
CA GLY A 864 -7.16 3.68 51.61
C GLY A 864 -7.55 5.12 51.38
N THR A 865 -6.82 5.76 50.51
CA THR A 865 -7.15 7.10 50.01
C THR A 865 -6.84 7.14 48.52
N ASP A 866 -7.79 7.65 47.74
CA ASP A 866 -7.62 7.83 46.29
C ASP A 866 -7.83 9.29 45.90
N ARG A 867 -7.05 9.81 44.96
CA ARG A 867 -7.11 11.17 44.46
C ARG A 867 -7.49 11.15 42.99
N ILE A 868 -8.56 11.84 42.66
CA ILE A 868 -9.15 11.85 41.33
C ILE A 868 -9.12 13.27 40.78
N SER A 869 -8.32 13.50 39.75
CA SER A 869 -8.32 14.78 39.04
C SER A 869 -9.57 14.94 38.19
N THR A 870 -10.23 16.10 38.30
CA THR A 870 -11.46 16.37 37.55
C THR A 870 -11.51 17.84 37.12
N THR A 871 -12.42 18.18 36.24
CA THR A 871 -12.75 19.58 35.96
C THR A 871 -13.56 20.14 37.13
N SER A 872 -13.24 21.33 37.61
CA SER A 872 -13.84 22.08 38.68
C SER A 872 -15.06 21.47 39.36
N LEU A 873 -14.94 21.03 40.62
CA LEU A 873 -16.02 20.57 41.48
C LEU A 873 -16.54 21.70 42.37
N SER A 874 -17.82 21.70 42.63
CA SER A 874 -18.49 22.59 43.60
C SER A 874 -19.19 21.76 44.69
N ALA A 875 -19.51 22.40 45.80
CA ALA A 875 -20.26 21.78 46.89
C ALA A 875 -21.67 21.29 46.50
N SER A 876 -22.17 21.73 45.33
CA SER A 876 -23.48 21.32 44.78
C SER A 876 -23.44 20.04 43.94
N ASN A 877 -22.25 19.52 43.61
CA ASN A 877 -22.19 18.29 42.81
C ASN A 877 -22.58 17.06 43.64
N ALA A 878 -23.38 16.21 43.06
CA ALA A 878 -23.79 14.93 43.64
C ALA A 878 -22.63 13.91 43.48
N ILE A 879 -21.85 13.70 44.52
CA ILE A 879 -20.76 12.72 44.55
C ILE A 879 -21.29 11.41 45.11
N VAL A 880 -21.14 10.33 44.37
CA VAL A 880 -21.44 8.98 44.83
C VAL A 880 -20.17 8.15 44.79
N VAL A 881 -19.84 7.54 45.95
CA VAL A 881 -18.71 6.62 46.09
C VAL A 881 -19.27 5.24 46.45
N ASP A 882 -18.92 4.26 45.64
CA ASP A 882 -19.22 2.86 45.89
C ASP A 882 -17.94 2.08 46.17
N LEU A 883 -17.91 1.38 47.26
CA LEU A 883 -16.85 0.44 47.63
C LEU A 883 -17.45 -0.97 47.70
N ILE A 884 -16.71 -1.95 47.20
CA ILE A 884 -17.07 -3.36 47.32
C ILE A 884 -15.92 -4.06 48.04
N ASP A 885 -16.24 -4.78 49.12
CA ASP A 885 -15.20 -5.51 49.87
C ASP A 885 -14.84 -6.85 49.18
N ALA A 886 -13.83 -7.51 49.67
CA ALA A 886 -13.34 -8.77 49.13
C ALA A 886 -14.38 -9.91 49.26
N TYR A 887 -15.45 -9.72 50.02
CA TYR A 887 -16.55 -10.66 50.18
C TYR A 887 -17.78 -10.26 49.36
N GLY A 888 -17.74 -9.14 48.61
CA GLY A 888 -18.79 -8.68 47.71
C GLY A 888 -19.84 -7.79 48.38
N TYR A 889 -19.68 -7.36 49.61
CA TYR A 889 -20.60 -6.40 50.21
C TYR A 889 -20.31 -4.99 49.71
N ARG A 890 -21.36 -4.23 49.35
CA ARG A 890 -21.24 -2.87 48.84
C ARG A 890 -21.48 -1.87 49.97
N TYR A 891 -20.70 -0.83 49.94
CA TYR A 891 -20.78 0.35 50.79
C TYR A 891 -20.85 1.58 49.92
N SER A 892 -21.97 2.31 50.03
CA SER A 892 -22.20 3.50 49.19
C SER A 892 -22.27 4.74 50.06
N TYR A 893 -21.64 5.82 49.59
CA TYR A 893 -21.66 7.15 50.18
C TYR A 893 -22.12 8.15 49.17
N SER A 894 -23.03 9.06 49.54
CA SER A 894 -23.52 10.14 48.68
C SER A 894 -23.54 11.45 49.41
N THR A 895 -23.12 12.53 48.77
CA THR A 895 -23.16 13.88 49.36
C THR A 895 -24.55 14.51 49.46
N ASN A 896 -25.56 13.95 48.78
CA ASN A 896 -26.91 14.53 48.72
C ASN A 896 -28.02 13.66 49.38
N GLY A 897 -27.74 13.05 50.53
CA GLY A 897 -28.82 12.44 51.35
C GLY A 897 -28.88 10.97 51.45
N SER A 898 -29.07 10.50 52.66
CA SER A 898 -29.41 9.19 53.23
C SER A 898 -28.73 7.94 52.64
N SER A 899 -27.98 7.34 53.59
CA SER A 899 -27.46 5.99 53.51
C SER A 899 -28.59 4.95 53.47
N GLU A 900 -28.76 4.30 52.37
CA GLU A 900 -29.26 2.93 52.32
C GLU A 900 -28.72 2.22 51.10
N GLY A 901 -28.10 1.06 51.35
CA GLY A 901 -27.37 0.31 50.32
C GLY A 901 -28.23 -0.62 49.55
N THR A 902 -28.04 -0.70 48.30
CA THR A 902 -28.28 -1.88 47.49
C THR A 902 -27.12 -2.07 46.51
N SER A 903 -26.69 -3.22 46.34
CA SER A 903 -25.39 -3.73 46.00
C SER A 903 -25.31 -4.38 44.60
N GLU A 904 -24.21 -4.22 43.88
CA GLU A 904 -23.86 -5.02 42.68
C GLU A 904 -22.41 -5.48 42.69
N ILE A 905 -22.17 -6.70 42.26
CA ILE A 905 -20.87 -7.39 42.35
C ILE A 905 -20.30 -7.70 41.01
N THR A 906 -19.00 -7.60 40.92
CA THR A 906 -18.20 -8.22 39.86
C THR A 906 -17.03 -8.97 40.49
N PRO A 907 -16.87 -10.27 40.27
CA PRO A 907 -15.73 -11.00 40.78
C PRO A 907 -14.52 -10.80 39.87
N THR A 908 -13.36 -10.58 40.49
CA THR A 908 -12.05 -10.64 39.86
C THR A 908 -11.38 -11.96 40.11
N LEU A 909 -10.80 -12.54 39.09
CA LEU A 909 -9.88 -13.67 39.19
C LEU A 909 -8.42 -13.17 39.35
N PRO A 910 -7.59 -13.89 40.10
CA PRO A 910 -6.20 -13.50 40.32
C PRO A 910 -5.35 -13.72 39.07
N SER A 911 -4.46 -12.77 38.84
CA SER A 911 -3.34 -12.90 37.91
C SER A 911 -2.33 -13.91 38.43
N ILE A 912 -2.00 -14.89 37.66
CA ILE A 912 -0.84 -15.75 37.90
C ILE A 912 0.31 -15.21 37.07
N ASN A 913 1.28 -14.62 37.75
CA ASN A 913 2.62 -14.46 37.24
C ASN A 913 3.44 -15.63 37.74
N GLU A 914 3.74 -16.58 36.89
CA GLU A 914 4.87 -17.49 37.11
C GLU A 914 5.74 -17.49 35.87
N ASP A 915 6.97 -17.00 36.04
CA ASP A 915 8.08 -17.27 35.13
C ASP A 915 8.34 -18.78 35.18
N ASN A 916 7.97 -19.46 34.10
CA ASN A 916 8.17 -20.90 34.00
C ASN A 916 9.60 -21.16 33.52
N THR A 917 10.53 -21.35 34.44
CA THR A 917 11.97 -21.52 34.20
C THR A 917 12.34 -22.85 33.50
N ASN A 918 11.37 -23.69 33.16
CA ASN A 918 11.59 -25.01 32.56
C ASN A 918 11.28 -25.10 31.05
N ILE A 919 11.00 -24.02 30.37
CA ILE A 919 10.76 -24.04 28.93
C ILE A 919 12.11 -23.90 28.19
N GLU A 920 12.45 -24.87 27.35
CA GLU A 920 13.59 -24.75 26.44
C GLU A 920 13.24 -23.77 25.30
N PRO A 921 14.15 -22.83 24.96
CA PRO A 921 13.94 -21.92 23.83
C PRO A 921 13.69 -22.68 22.53
N SER A 922 12.76 -22.21 21.71
CA SER A 922 12.52 -22.81 20.38
C SER A 922 12.23 -21.75 19.33
N ILE A 923 12.59 -22.04 18.08
CA ILE A 923 12.39 -21.17 16.92
C ILE A 923 11.53 -21.89 15.90
N SER A 924 10.45 -21.27 15.45
CA SER A 924 9.60 -21.72 14.35
C SER A 924 9.75 -20.78 13.16
N ILE A 925 10.39 -21.24 12.07
CA ILE A 925 10.48 -20.46 10.83
C ILE A 925 9.20 -20.72 10.04
N THR A 926 8.48 -19.66 9.69
CA THR A 926 7.19 -19.72 8.99
C THR A 926 7.29 -19.22 7.54
N ASN A 927 8.35 -18.48 7.19
CA ASN A 927 8.70 -18.16 5.82
C ASN A 927 10.24 -18.14 5.66
N PRO A 928 10.83 -19.05 4.87
CA PRO A 928 10.15 -20.04 4.06
C PRO A 928 9.55 -21.18 4.91
N SER A 929 8.46 -21.76 4.47
CA SER A 929 7.81 -22.91 5.15
C SER A 929 8.63 -24.22 5.05
N ARG A 930 9.61 -24.25 4.15
CA ARG A 930 10.63 -25.29 4.01
C ARG A 930 11.99 -24.72 4.39
N GLY A 931 12.95 -25.54 4.75
CA GLY A 931 14.29 -25.12 5.16
C GLY A 931 15.13 -24.42 4.07
N SER A 932 14.57 -24.20 2.87
CA SER A 932 15.21 -23.50 1.76
C SER A 932 14.20 -22.77 0.90
N ILE A 933 14.65 -21.72 0.21
CA ILE A 933 13.89 -20.96 -0.78
C ILE A 933 14.82 -20.48 -1.90
N SER A 934 14.30 -20.41 -3.12
CA SER A 934 15.00 -19.85 -4.29
C SER A 934 14.32 -18.56 -4.72
N ILE A 935 15.09 -17.50 -4.95
CA ILE A 935 14.62 -16.17 -5.38
C ILE A 935 15.62 -15.57 -6.38
N TYR A 936 15.17 -14.62 -7.20
CA TYR A 936 16.05 -13.96 -8.16
C TYR A 936 16.86 -12.82 -7.52
N ALA A 937 18.07 -12.61 -8.02
CA ALA A 937 18.90 -11.49 -7.60
C ALA A 937 18.18 -10.15 -7.81
N GLY A 938 18.18 -9.31 -6.79
CA GLY A 938 17.47 -8.04 -6.76
C GLY A 938 16.06 -8.08 -6.17
N ASP A 939 15.50 -9.26 -5.90
CA ASP A 939 14.23 -9.37 -5.20
C ASP A 939 14.44 -9.26 -3.68
N MET A 940 13.41 -8.82 -2.95
CA MET A 940 13.43 -8.74 -1.49
C MET A 940 12.80 -10.00 -0.90
N PHE A 941 13.50 -10.66 0.01
CA PHE A 941 12.97 -11.81 0.76
C PHE A 941 12.67 -11.41 2.21
N ASN A 942 11.47 -11.69 2.67
CA ASN A 942 11.07 -11.47 4.06
C ASN A 942 11.14 -12.77 4.86
N LEU A 943 12.21 -12.94 5.64
CA LEU A 943 12.32 -14.02 6.61
C LEU A 943 11.29 -13.82 7.73
N ARG A 944 10.47 -14.84 8.00
CA ARG A 944 9.53 -14.85 9.12
C ARG A 944 9.81 -16.00 10.08
N PHE A 945 9.83 -15.68 11.34
CA PHE A 945 9.96 -16.70 12.39
C PHE A 945 9.26 -16.27 13.67
N GLY A 946 8.80 -17.25 14.42
CA GLY A 946 8.30 -17.11 15.79
C GLY A 946 9.30 -17.74 16.76
N ILE A 947 9.31 -17.25 17.98
CA ILE A 947 10.11 -17.79 19.08
C ILE A 947 9.20 -18.13 20.26
N ASN A 948 9.54 -19.19 20.98
CA ASN A 948 8.91 -19.55 22.23
C ASN A 948 9.99 -19.66 23.32
N LEU A 949 9.82 -18.90 24.40
CA LEU A 949 10.80 -18.77 25.47
C LEU A 949 10.10 -18.80 26.83
N GLY A 950 10.78 -19.34 27.84
CA GLY A 950 10.28 -19.34 29.22
C GLY A 950 10.46 -18.01 29.98
N THR A 951 11.16 -17.02 29.39
CA THR A 951 11.47 -15.73 30.04
C THR A 951 11.16 -14.54 29.13
N THR A 952 10.90 -13.39 29.75
CA THR A 952 10.61 -12.13 29.02
C THR A 952 11.86 -11.42 28.48
N LYS A 953 13.05 -11.71 29.07
CA LYS A 953 14.32 -11.16 28.58
C LYS A 953 14.94 -12.09 27.55
N ARG A 954 15.34 -11.52 26.41
CA ARG A 954 15.90 -12.29 25.31
C ARG A 954 16.78 -11.47 24.36
N THR A 955 17.69 -12.14 23.69
CA THR A 955 18.50 -11.57 22.60
C THR A 955 18.28 -12.41 21.34
N ILE A 956 18.05 -11.75 20.21
CA ILE A 956 17.85 -12.39 18.91
C ILE A 956 18.95 -11.91 17.99
N ASN A 957 19.65 -12.84 17.39
CA ASN A 957 20.68 -12.55 16.41
C ASN A 957 20.36 -13.27 15.09
N VAL A 958 20.34 -12.52 13.98
CA VAL A 958 20.12 -13.07 12.64
C VAL A 958 21.33 -12.75 11.79
N THR A 959 21.92 -13.78 11.23
CA THR A 959 23.10 -13.64 10.37
C THR A 959 22.84 -14.18 8.97
N LEU A 960 23.41 -13.55 7.97
CA LEU A 960 23.49 -13.98 6.59
C LEU A 960 24.97 -14.25 6.26
N ASP A 961 25.30 -15.48 5.91
CA ASP A 961 26.68 -15.91 5.68
C ASP A 961 27.65 -15.51 6.80
N GLY A 962 27.17 -15.60 8.05
CA GLY A 962 27.93 -15.25 9.23
C GLY A 962 27.99 -13.78 9.57
N LYS A 963 27.53 -12.86 8.70
CA LYS A 963 27.43 -11.43 9.00
C LYS A 963 26.10 -11.11 9.66
N ASN A 964 26.11 -10.35 10.73
CA ASN A 964 24.90 -9.94 11.43
C ASN A 964 24.07 -8.98 10.55
N ILE A 965 22.82 -9.34 10.28
CA ILE A 965 21.88 -8.51 9.53
C ILE A 965 20.80 -7.91 10.41
N GLN A 966 20.57 -8.46 11.59
CA GLN A 966 19.72 -7.87 12.63
C GLN A 966 19.98 -8.48 13.99
N SER A 967 20.02 -7.64 15.03
CA SER A 967 19.89 -8.01 16.42
C SER A 967 18.81 -7.17 17.06
N ALA A 968 17.84 -7.78 17.73
CA ALA A 968 16.76 -7.04 18.41
C ALA A 968 16.30 -7.77 19.66
N ALA A 969 15.94 -7.01 20.68
CA ALA A 969 15.24 -7.49 21.86
C ALA A 969 13.79 -7.02 21.79
N SER A 970 12.84 -7.93 21.71
CA SER A 970 11.39 -7.88 21.99
C SER A 970 10.43 -8.26 20.85
N GLY A 971 9.39 -9.05 21.18
CA GLY A 971 8.33 -9.56 20.28
C GLY A 971 8.44 -11.09 20.05
N ASP A 972 7.32 -11.78 19.79
CA ASP A 972 7.30 -13.25 19.63
C ASP A 972 7.22 -13.72 18.17
N THR A 973 7.01 -12.78 17.24
CA THR A 973 7.02 -13.06 15.79
C THR A 973 7.77 -11.96 15.05
N PHE A 974 8.71 -12.35 14.21
CA PHE A 974 9.63 -11.44 13.53
C PHE A 974 9.51 -11.54 12.02
N VAL A 975 9.64 -10.41 11.35
CA VAL A 975 9.77 -10.29 9.90
C VAL A 975 11.02 -9.50 9.60
N ILE A 976 11.99 -10.14 8.95
CA ILE A 976 13.27 -9.53 8.61
C ILE A 976 13.41 -9.48 7.10
N PRO A 977 13.42 -8.30 6.49
CA PRO A 977 13.66 -8.16 5.06
C PRO A 977 15.13 -8.44 4.75
N ILE A 978 15.39 -9.34 3.83
CA ILE A 978 16.71 -9.63 3.28
C ILE A 978 16.76 -9.10 1.86
N LEU A 979 17.60 -8.09 1.63
CA LEU A 979 17.85 -7.55 0.30
C LEU A 979 18.83 -8.46 -0.44
N THR A 980 18.44 -8.91 -1.63
CA THR A 980 19.27 -9.85 -2.41
C THR A 980 20.04 -9.19 -3.54
N ALA A 981 19.95 -7.86 -3.68
CA ALA A 981 20.64 -7.11 -4.72
C ALA A 981 22.16 -7.22 -4.66
N ASP A 982 22.71 -7.39 -3.44
CA ASP A 982 24.15 -7.47 -3.20
C ASP A 982 24.65 -8.92 -3.01
N LEU A 983 23.77 -9.92 -3.18
CA LEU A 983 24.13 -11.32 -3.05
C LEU A 983 24.51 -11.91 -4.41
N THR A 984 25.59 -12.66 -4.42
CA THR A 984 26.01 -13.41 -5.61
C THR A 984 25.05 -14.57 -5.88
N PRO A 985 24.86 -14.97 -7.15
CA PRO A 985 24.11 -16.19 -7.44
C PRO A 985 24.72 -17.41 -6.72
N GLY A 986 23.87 -18.23 -6.10
CA GLY A 986 24.30 -19.37 -5.31
C GLY A 986 23.54 -19.53 -4.01
N ASN A 987 24.04 -20.39 -3.14
CA ASN A 987 23.42 -20.69 -1.85
C ASN A 987 24.02 -19.82 -0.73
N HIS A 988 23.17 -19.16 0.00
CA HIS A 988 23.46 -18.31 1.16
C HIS A 988 22.79 -18.90 2.41
N GLN A 989 23.45 -18.81 3.57
CA GLN A 989 22.93 -19.34 4.82
C GLN A 989 22.43 -18.21 5.72
N VAL A 990 21.16 -18.28 6.08
CA VAL A 990 20.56 -17.39 7.08
C VAL A 990 20.38 -18.16 8.38
N ASN A 991 21.02 -17.70 9.46
CA ASN A 991 20.91 -18.32 10.78
C ASN A 991 20.19 -17.40 11.74
N VAL A 992 19.20 -17.94 12.45
CA VAL A 992 18.48 -17.26 13.53
C VAL A 992 18.90 -17.91 14.84
N THR A 993 19.43 -17.13 15.78
CA THR A 993 19.81 -17.58 17.13
C THR A 993 19.07 -16.74 18.15
N VAL A 994 18.47 -17.40 19.12
CA VAL A 994 17.74 -16.76 20.21
C VAL A 994 18.35 -17.21 21.55
N THR A 995 18.61 -16.26 22.43
CA THR A 995 19.10 -16.51 23.80
C THR A 995 18.08 -15.98 24.78
N ASP A 996 17.64 -16.79 25.72
CA ASP A 996 16.71 -16.37 26.77
C ASP A 996 17.42 -15.62 27.92
N GLY A 997 16.65 -15.11 28.89
CA GLY A 997 17.18 -14.39 30.04
C GLY A 997 18.07 -15.22 30.97
N ASN A 998 18.04 -16.55 30.84
CA ASN A 998 18.83 -17.50 31.62
C ASN A 998 20.07 -17.97 30.86
N GLY A 999 20.32 -17.45 29.65
CA GLY A 999 21.46 -17.81 28.81
C GLY A 999 21.28 -19.07 27.97
N LYS A 1000 20.11 -19.73 27.99
CA LYS A 1000 19.80 -20.86 27.09
C LYS A 1000 19.59 -20.37 25.67
N THR A 1001 20.08 -21.14 24.70
CA THR A 1001 20.04 -20.75 23.28
C THR A 1001 19.32 -21.77 22.40
N ALA A 1002 18.59 -21.28 21.39
CA ALA A 1002 18.13 -22.06 20.26
C ALA A 1002 18.62 -21.43 18.96
N SER A 1003 18.94 -22.26 17.98
CA SER A 1003 19.36 -21.79 16.65
C SER A 1003 18.65 -22.56 15.55
N LYS A 1004 18.35 -21.87 14.44
CA LYS A 1004 17.75 -22.46 13.24
C LYS A 1004 18.31 -21.81 11.98
N SER A 1005 18.61 -22.63 10.98
CA SER A 1005 19.19 -22.21 9.71
C SER A 1005 18.23 -22.43 8.55
N ILE A 1006 18.29 -21.56 7.56
CA ILE A 1006 17.64 -21.71 6.25
C ILE A 1006 18.65 -21.45 5.13
N THR A 1007 18.45 -22.09 4.00
CA THR A 1007 19.23 -21.85 2.78
C THR A 1007 18.44 -20.94 1.84
N LEU A 1008 19.04 -19.82 1.44
CA LEU A 1008 18.55 -18.88 0.45
C LEU A 1008 19.33 -19.08 -0.83
N THR A 1009 18.71 -19.59 -1.88
CA THR A 1009 19.35 -19.77 -3.19
C THR A 1009 19.04 -18.58 -4.08
N ILE A 1010 20.06 -17.83 -4.46
CA ILE A 1010 19.93 -16.71 -5.38
C ILE A 1010 20.10 -17.21 -6.82
N LEU A 1011 19.08 -16.96 -7.64
CA LEU A 1011 19.04 -17.32 -9.05
C LEU A 1011 19.44 -16.10 -9.90
N GLU A 1012 20.18 -16.31 -10.98
CA GLU A 1012 20.38 -15.28 -12.01
C GLU A 1012 19.06 -14.99 -12.74
N ARG A 1013 18.84 -13.71 -13.08
CA ARG A 1013 17.68 -13.29 -13.88
C ARG A 1013 17.85 -13.60 -15.36
#